data_85a006a26e9e419ce1cd16ce6b68026a
#
_entry.id   85a006a26e9e419ce1cd16ce6b68026a
#
_cell.length_a   1.000
_cell.length_b   1.000
_cell.length_c   1.000
_cell.angle_alpha   90.00
_cell.angle_beta   90.00
_cell.angle_gamma   90.00
#
_symmetry.space_group_name_H-M   'P 1'
#
loop_
_entity.id
_entity.type
_entity.pdbx_description
1 polymer ?
#
loop_
_entity_poly.entity_id
_entity_poly.type
_entity_poly.pdbx_seq_one_letter_code
_entity_poly.pdbx_strand_id
1 'polypeptide(L)'
;MKKFLKILGYLFSLLISLLVLVVAGLLIYYQINYQPTPLPSPISAAPPIRMAASVAGKPVLLPVPKQVTWENGCFPLQQTVEFVSPPDDEAIIRKTGEIRMASKWLAKKSAQIKFLRNSSLAEQAYNLTVLPHEIKVEYGTREGMNNAISTLKQLAVQSNRLIPCVQIADHPDLKVRGAMLDISRGKIPTLQTLFGMVDFLADLKYNQLQLYVEGFSFGYPSFKNLWEKTETPLMPDEIRQLDAYCRDRFIELVPNQNSLGHMDAWLKRDEFKNLAECPEGFKMLGLIEMKSTIDPSNPASLKLVTKMCDDLMPNFQSGQFNANLDEPFELGKSKDHPVSDSREIAKIYLSYAKKLNDYLNSKGKKMMMWGDVISRNPEIISEIPKNITLLEWRYESIQPFAEICSKYRQAGLRYLVCPGTSSWSSFTGRTDNMLGNVENAVSGAIQYGAEGMLITDWGDTPHLQYLTVSYPGLAYAGALSWNNLPRNQVPLTGYLDQTIFRDKNHRMGSLVLELGRYNQFEEFPMVAMTTTCMAYRFGLMDKLMLMAIDQKLHGGLLELLSSEKEVKQQLTDRFSHARVYQAEAMVSYVDSLEKVLLQTRLELTDSSQVKEEYLNAIRMIRLGACLKQYNGYHLQQTDEENFRLLTEMKMLNATILERHEQLWMKR
;
A
#
# COMPACT_ATOMS: atom_id res chain seq x y z
N MET A 1 -32.20 12.50 -45.91
CA MET A 1 -31.12 12.11 -45.03
C MET A 1 -30.45 13.30 -44.31
N LYS A 2 -29.82 14.30 -44.99
CA LYS A 2 -29.18 15.48 -44.32
C LYS A 2 -30.12 16.34 -43.45
N LYS A 3 -31.39 16.56 -43.86
CA LYS A 3 -32.36 17.29 -43.02
C LYS A 3 -32.80 16.48 -41.78
N PHE A 4 -32.96 15.18 -41.91
CA PHE A 4 -33.31 14.28 -40.79
C PHE A 4 -32.20 14.20 -39.75
N LEU A 5 -30.95 14.08 -40.17
CA LEU A 5 -29.77 14.12 -39.28
C LEU A 5 -29.62 15.46 -38.56
N LYS A 6 -29.93 16.60 -39.22
CA LYS A 6 -29.95 17.91 -38.55
C LYS A 6 -31.03 18.00 -37.46
N ILE A 7 -32.24 17.50 -37.77
CA ILE A 7 -33.34 17.49 -36.78
C ILE A 7 -33.01 16.58 -35.62
N LEU A 8 -32.41 15.41 -35.85
CA LEU A 8 -31.95 14.50 -34.81
C LEU A 8 -30.84 15.14 -33.94
N GLY A 9 -29.91 15.88 -34.57
CA GLY A 9 -28.89 16.64 -33.86
C GLY A 9 -29.46 17.75 -32.97
N TYR A 10 -30.48 18.48 -33.46
CA TYR A 10 -31.17 19.49 -32.63
C TYR A 10 -31.96 18.87 -31.48
N LEU A 11 -32.65 17.75 -31.72
CA LEU A 11 -33.35 17.01 -30.65
C LEU A 11 -32.38 16.48 -29.60
N PHE A 12 -31.25 15.95 -30.02
CA PHE A 12 -30.21 15.47 -29.12
C PHE A 12 -29.55 16.61 -28.28
N SER A 13 -29.30 17.75 -28.97
CA SER A 13 -28.78 18.95 -28.29
C SER A 13 -29.80 19.53 -27.30
N LEU A 14 -31.10 19.52 -27.67
CA LEU A 14 -32.17 19.94 -26.77
C LEU A 14 -32.29 19.01 -25.55
N LEU A 15 -32.15 17.69 -25.75
CA LEU A 15 -32.21 16.69 -24.68
C LEU A 15 -31.04 16.87 -23.69
N ILE A 16 -29.83 17.10 -24.21
CA ILE A 16 -28.65 17.40 -23.38
C ILE A 16 -28.84 18.71 -22.60
N SER A 17 -29.36 19.76 -23.27
CA SER A 17 -29.62 21.04 -22.61
C SER A 17 -30.67 20.89 -21.50
N LEU A 18 -31.72 20.09 -21.76
CA LEU A 18 -32.75 19.79 -20.76
C LEU A 18 -32.18 19.01 -19.58
N LEU A 19 -31.31 18.02 -19.83
CA LEU A 19 -30.64 17.25 -18.79
C LEU A 19 -29.73 18.13 -17.94
N VAL A 20 -28.98 19.03 -18.56
CA VAL A 20 -28.13 20.01 -17.89
C VAL A 20 -28.98 20.95 -17.01
N LEU A 21 -30.12 21.41 -17.54
CA LEU A 21 -31.05 22.25 -16.78
C LEU A 21 -31.69 21.51 -15.59
N VAL A 22 -32.05 20.25 -15.78
CA VAL A 22 -32.57 19.39 -14.69
C VAL A 22 -31.51 19.18 -13.61
N VAL A 23 -30.29 18.83 -14.00
CA VAL A 23 -29.17 18.67 -13.03
C VAL A 23 -28.86 19.98 -12.32
N ALA A 24 -28.80 21.08 -13.06
CA ALA A 24 -28.61 22.42 -12.46
C ALA A 24 -29.76 22.79 -11.52
N GLY A 25 -31.01 22.50 -11.91
CA GLY A 25 -32.20 22.72 -11.09
C GLY A 25 -32.18 21.88 -9.81
N LEU A 26 -31.79 20.60 -9.90
CA LEU A 26 -31.61 19.74 -8.74
C LEU A 26 -30.49 20.22 -7.82
N LEU A 27 -29.38 20.67 -8.39
CA LEU A 27 -28.26 21.22 -7.62
C LEU A 27 -28.69 22.51 -6.90
N ILE A 28 -29.41 23.41 -7.59
CA ILE A 28 -29.93 24.65 -7.01
C ILE A 28 -30.97 24.34 -5.93
N TYR A 29 -31.90 23.41 -6.21
CA TYR A 29 -32.90 22.98 -5.24
C TYR A 29 -32.26 22.40 -3.99
N TYR A 30 -31.23 21.53 -4.15
CA TYR A 30 -30.45 21.00 -3.05
C TYR A 30 -29.75 22.11 -2.28
N GLN A 31 -29.08 23.01 -2.97
CA GLN A 31 -28.39 24.14 -2.35
C GLN A 31 -29.30 25.06 -1.53
N ILE A 32 -30.53 25.29 -1.99
CA ILE A 32 -31.52 26.14 -1.31
C ILE A 32 -32.18 25.43 -0.14
N ASN A 33 -32.44 24.12 -0.28
CA ASN A 33 -33.25 23.37 0.66
C ASN A 33 -32.45 22.44 1.60
N TYR A 34 -31.13 22.32 1.37
CA TYR A 34 -30.29 21.51 2.24
C TYR A 34 -30.21 22.15 3.61
N GLN A 35 -30.84 21.52 4.59
CA GLN A 35 -30.70 21.83 6.01
C GLN A 35 -29.82 20.73 6.61
N PRO A 36 -28.61 21.03 7.09
CA PRO A 36 -27.81 20.02 7.76
C PRO A 36 -28.62 19.46 8.92
N THR A 37 -28.64 18.16 9.04
CA THR A 37 -29.23 17.49 10.20
C THR A 37 -28.55 18.07 11.44
N PRO A 38 -29.30 18.49 12.49
CA PRO A 38 -28.69 18.97 13.71
C PRO A 38 -27.65 17.96 14.19
N LEU A 39 -26.46 18.46 14.53
CA LEU A 39 -25.36 17.62 14.99
C LEU A 39 -25.84 16.74 16.15
N PRO A 40 -25.72 15.41 16.07
CA PRO A 40 -25.67 14.63 17.29
C PRO A 40 -24.49 15.16 18.11
N SER A 41 -24.60 15.13 19.43
CA SER A 41 -23.62 15.61 20.40
C SER A 41 -22.18 15.41 19.91
N PRO A 42 -21.26 16.36 20.16
CA PRO A 42 -19.90 16.29 19.61
C PRO A 42 -19.32 14.89 19.85
N ILE A 43 -18.85 14.26 18.77
CA ILE A 43 -18.21 12.96 18.89
C ILE A 43 -16.93 13.19 19.68
N SER A 44 -16.87 12.59 20.88
CA SER A 44 -15.62 12.48 21.58
C SER A 44 -14.62 11.80 20.65
N ALA A 45 -13.43 12.40 20.46
CA ALA A 45 -12.36 11.75 19.71
C ALA A 45 -12.18 10.31 20.23
N ALA A 46 -12.01 9.35 19.30
CA ALA A 46 -11.79 7.98 19.71
C ALA A 46 -10.58 7.90 20.67
N PRO A 47 -10.62 6.99 21.67
CA PRO A 47 -9.51 6.89 22.61
C PRO A 47 -8.20 6.63 21.87
N PRO A 48 -7.05 7.14 22.37
CA PRO A 48 -5.75 6.92 21.74
C PRO A 48 -5.46 5.44 21.46
N ILE A 49 -4.76 5.16 20.37
CA ILE A 49 -4.36 3.80 20.00
C ILE A 49 -3.42 3.28 21.10
N ARG A 50 -3.79 2.15 21.69
CA ARG A 50 -2.95 1.48 22.69
C ARG A 50 -2.08 0.42 22.00
N MET A 51 -0.79 0.69 21.93
CA MET A 51 0.25 -0.27 21.56
C MET A 51 1.02 -0.70 22.83
N ALA A 52 1.83 -1.76 22.74
CA ALA A 52 2.70 -2.13 23.84
C ALA A 52 3.65 -0.98 24.16
N ALA A 53 3.77 -0.67 25.44
CA ALA A 53 4.79 0.25 25.90
C ALA A 53 6.19 -0.39 25.76
N SER A 54 7.19 0.41 25.44
CA SER A 54 8.58 -0.02 25.51
C SER A 54 8.96 -0.34 26.96
N VAL A 55 9.68 -1.44 27.16
CA VAL A 55 10.21 -1.77 28.49
C VAL A 55 11.35 -0.80 28.83
N ALA A 56 11.20 -0.08 29.92
CA ALA A 56 12.19 0.92 30.32
C ALA A 56 13.61 0.32 30.39
N GLY A 57 14.57 0.98 29.76
CA GLY A 57 15.98 0.56 29.75
C GLY A 57 16.29 -0.66 28.87
N LYS A 58 15.33 -1.17 28.07
CA LYS A 58 15.56 -2.25 27.12
C LYS A 58 15.34 -1.78 25.67
N PRO A 59 16.14 -2.26 24.71
CA PRO A 59 15.90 -2.00 23.28
C PRO A 59 14.53 -2.51 22.84
N VAL A 60 13.90 -1.76 21.95
CA VAL A 60 12.62 -2.16 21.32
C VAL A 60 12.93 -3.00 20.10
N LEU A 61 12.53 -4.27 20.11
CA LEU A 61 12.70 -5.19 19.00
C LEU A 61 11.41 -5.30 18.19
N LEU A 62 11.51 -5.08 16.90
CA LEU A 62 10.43 -5.31 15.94
C LEU A 62 11.01 -5.94 14.65
N PRO A 63 10.50 -7.09 14.19
CA PRO A 63 9.49 -7.94 14.82
C PRO A 63 9.88 -8.41 16.23
N VAL A 64 8.86 -8.58 17.09
CA VAL A 64 9.06 -9.11 18.44
C VAL A 64 9.47 -10.57 18.32
N PRO A 65 10.65 -10.97 18.87
CA PRO A 65 11.06 -12.38 18.82
C PRO A 65 10.12 -13.30 19.61
N LYS A 66 10.06 -14.57 19.22
CA LYS A 66 9.18 -15.57 19.86
C LYS A 66 9.49 -15.77 21.34
N GLN A 67 10.77 -15.79 21.69
CA GLN A 67 11.21 -15.92 23.08
C GLN A 67 12.35 -14.95 23.33
N VAL A 68 12.25 -14.18 24.41
CA VAL A 68 13.27 -13.21 24.85
C VAL A 68 13.44 -13.31 26.34
N THR A 69 14.64 -13.61 26.80
CA THR A 69 15.01 -13.61 28.21
C THR A 69 16.15 -12.62 28.44
N TRP A 70 15.85 -11.51 29.09
CA TRP A 70 16.86 -10.51 29.44
C TRP A 70 17.65 -10.97 30.65
N GLU A 71 18.98 -10.80 30.58
CA GLU A 71 19.91 -11.15 31.65
C GLU A 71 20.63 -9.90 32.19
N ASN A 72 21.34 -10.06 33.32
CA ASN A 72 22.14 -9.00 33.85
C ASN A 72 23.46 -8.83 33.10
N GLY A 73 23.92 -7.59 32.98
CA GLY A 73 25.16 -7.26 32.28
C GLY A 73 24.96 -6.77 30.87
N CYS A 74 26.06 -6.45 30.21
CA CYS A 74 26.08 -5.97 28.81
C CYS A 74 27.34 -6.44 28.10
N PHE A 75 27.22 -6.59 26.78
CA PHE A 75 28.34 -6.80 25.87
C PHE A 75 28.86 -5.44 25.40
N PRO A 76 30.13 -5.08 25.68
CA PRO A 76 30.70 -3.80 25.28
C PRO A 76 31.15 -3.81 23.82
N LEU A 77 30.46 -3.08 22.97
CA LEU A 77 30.85 -2.89 21.55
C LEU A 77 32.13 -2.04 21.35
N GLN A 78 32.73 -1.54 22.41
CA GLN A 78 33.95 -0.71 22.37
C GLN A 78 35.25 -1.51 22.21
N GLN A 79 35.18 -2.84 22.35
CA GLN A 79 36.35 -3.73 22.26
C GLN A 79 36.48 -4.27 20.82
N THR A 80 37.71 -4.68 20.44
CA THR A 80 37.90 -5.41 19.20
C THR A 80 37.14 -6.72 19.27
N VAL A 81 36.18 -6.90 18.40
CA VAL A 81 35.41 -8.13 18.33
C VAL A 81 36.04 -9.03 17.28
N GLU A 82 36.41 -10.23 17.72
CA GLU A 82 36.83 -11.29 16.84
C GLU A 82 35.63 -12.05 16.31
N PHE A 83 35.48 -12.15 15.00
CA PHE A 83 34.47 -13.01 14.37
C PHE A 83 35.06 -14.41 14.27
N VAL A 84 34.51 -15.34 15.06
CA VAL A 84 34.90 -16.74 15.00
C VAL A 84 33.96 -17.50 14.09
N SER A 85 34.53 -18.22 13.13
CA SER A 85 33.81 -18.94 12.07
C SER A 85 32.85 -18.04 11.29
N PRO A 86 33.36 -16.90 10.74
CA PRO A 86 32.52 -16.13 9.84
C PRO A 86 32.17 -17.02 8.65
N PRO A 87 30.93 -16.98 8.18
CA PRO A 87 30.60 -17.65 6.93
C PRO A 87 31.40 -17.01 5.79
N ASP A 88 31.83 -17.81 4.83
CA ASP A 88 32.33 -17.35 3.52
C ASP A 88 31.15 -16.80 2.68
N ASP A 89 30.48 -15.79 3.20
CA ASP A 89 29.32 -15.16 2.62
C ASP A 89 29.51 -13.65 2.64
N GLU A 90 29.79 -13.09 1.48
CA GLU A 90 30.05 -11.65 1.33
C GLU A 90 28.88 -10.77 1.79
N ALA A 91 27.63 -11.20 1.59
CA ALA A 91 26.46 -10.44 2.01
C ALA A 91 26.36 -10.36 3.55
N ILE A 92 26.67 -11.46 4.23
CA ILE A 92 26.69 -11.51 5.70
C ILE A 92 27.90 -10.75 6.26
N ILE A 93 29.07 -10.87 5.61
CA ILE A 93 30.26 -10.08 5.98
C ILE A 93 29.96 -8.58 5.88
N ARG A 94 29.29 -8.13 4.82
CA ARG A 94 28.89 -6.72 4.70
C ARG A 94 27.90 -6.32 5.79
N LYS A 95 26.86 -7.11 6.05
CA LYS A 95 25.86 -6.82 7.06
C LYS A 95 26.44 -6.81 8.49
N THR A 96 27.39 -7.68 8.80
CA THR A 96 28.15 -7.59 10.06
C THR A 96 29.05 -6.36 10.11
N GLY A 97 29.57 -5.89 8.96
CA GLY A 97 30.27 -4.62 8.83
C GLY A 97 29.42 -3.41 9.21
N GLU A 98 28.11 -3.42 8.88
CA GLU A 98 27.16 -2.37 9.29
C GLU A 98 27.01 -2.26 10.80
N ILE A 99 27.00 -3.38 11.52
CA ILE A 99 27.01 -3.40 12.99
C ILE A 99 28.28 -2.73 13.50
N ARG A 100 29.44 -2.99 12.89
CA ARG A 100 30.72 -2.35 13.24
C ARG A 100 30.64 -0.84 13.03
N MET A 101 30.18 -0.36 11.88
CA MET A 101 30.09 1.07 11.56
C MET A 101 29.13 1.82 12.48
N ALA A 102 27.98 1.20 12.82
CA ALA A 102 27.01 1.77 13.75
C ALA A 102 27.59 1.98 15.17
N SER A 103 28.66 1.28 15.54
CA SER A 103 29.22 1.27 16.88
C SER A 103 30.50 2.06 17.11
N LYS A 104 31.11 2.74 16.12
CA LYS A 104 32.41 3.50 16.20
C LYS A 104 33.49 2.73 16.98
N TRP A 105 34.08 1.73 16.36
CA TRP A 105 35.00 0.78 17.00
C TRP A 105 36.40 1.33 17.24
N LEU A 106 36.93 1.12 18.45
CA LEU A 106 38.32 1.29 18.81
C LEU A 106 38.85 -0.02 19.44
N ALA A 107 40.04 -0.42 19.01
CA ALA A 107 40.58 -1.76 19.17
C ALA A 107 41.19 -2.05 20.53
N LYS A 108 40.75 -3.13 21.22
CA LYS A 108 41.57 -4.03 22.07
C LYS A 108 40.84 -5.37 22.20
N LYS A 109 41.61 -6.49 22.03
CA LYS A 109 41.08 -7.87 22.00
C LYS A 109 40.48 -8.29 23.35
N SER A 110 39.18 -8.67 23.36
CA SER A 110 38.65 -9.61 24.37
C SER A 110 37.19 -10.07 24.14
N ALA A 111 36.52 -9.69 23.06
CA ALA A 111 35.14 -10.09 22.85
C ALA A 111 34.98 -10.85 21.52
N GLN A 112 34.13 -11.86 21.48
CA GLN A 112 33.95 -12.71 20.31
C GLN A 112 32.47 -12.71 19.84
N ILE A 113 32.25 -12.70 18.52
CA ILE A 113 30.96 -13.05 17.90
C ILE A 113 31.14 -14.36 17.17
N LYS A 114 30.42 -15.39 17.60
CA LYS A 114 30.50 -16.75 17.04
C LYS A 114 29.26 -17.04 16.21
N PHE A 115 29.47 -17.52 14.99
CA PHE A 115 28.42 -18.02 14.11
C PHE A 115 28.51 -19.55 14.04
N LEU A 116 27.45 -20.24 14.49
CA LEU A 116 27.42 -21.69 14.59
C LEU A 116 26.24 -22.25 13.82
N ARG A 117 26.52 -23.10 12.84
CA ARG A 117 25.45 -23.78 12.11
C ARG A 117 24.84 -24.85 13.01
N ASN A 118 23.52 -24.84 13.15
CA ASN A 118 22.73 -25.81 13.89
C ASN A 118 21.62 -26.38 12.98
N SER A 119 21.84 -27.57 12.45
CA SER A 119 20.93 -28.22 11.50
C SER A 119 19.59 -28.65 12.11
N SER A 120 19.43 -28.59 13.43
CA SER A 120 18.14 -28.82 14.08
C SER A 120 17.18 -27.63 14.03
N LEU A 121 17.69 -26.44 13.72
CA LEU A 121 16.88 -25.24 13.57
C LEU A 121 16.18 -25.25 12.19
N ALA A 122 14.90 -24.85 12.19
CA ALA A 122 14.13 -24.70 10.97
C ALA A 122 14.69 -23.62 10.03
N GLU A 123 14.24 -23.64 8.78
CA GLU A 123 14.51 -22.56 7.82
C GLU A 123 14.13 -21.20 8.42
N GLN A 124 15.01 -20.20 8.32
CA GLN A 124 14.85 -18.83 8.84
C GLN A 124 14.91 -18.70 10.38
N ALA A 125 14.97 -19.82 11.13
CA ALA A 125 15.09 -19.81 12.58
C ALA A 125 16.53 -19.51 13.06
N TYR A 126 16.65 -18.91 14.24
CA TYR A 126 17.94 -18.65 14.88
C TYR A 126 17.81 -18.61 16.40
N ASN A 127 18.97 -18.83 17.08
CA ASN A 127 19.15 -18.47 18.48
C ASN A 127 20.25 -17.40 18.56
N LEU A 128 20.02 -16.38 19.36
CA LEU A 128 20.99 -15.32 19.64
C LEU A 128 21.20 -15.22 21.16
N THR A 129 22.44 -15.43 21.59
CA THR A 129 22.83 -15.28 22.99
C THR A 129 23.86 -14.16 23.09
N VAL A 130 23.58 -13.16 23.90
CA VAL A 130 24.51 -12.07 24.25
C VAL A 130 24.94 -12.21 25.67
N LEU A 131 26.24 -12.43 25.88
CA LEU A 131 26.91 -12.52 27.21
C LEU A 131 27.91 -11.37 27.33
N PRO A 132 28.48 -11.08 28.52
CA PRO A 132 29.39 -9.95 28.70
C PRO A 132 30.64 -9.97 27.79
N HIS A 133 31.09 -11.16 27.37
CA HIS A 133 32.31 -11.34 26.57
C HIS A 133 32.11 -12.07 25.25
N GLU A 134 30.91 -12.54 24.97
CA GLU A 134 30.61 -13.36 23.81
C GLU A 134 29.20 -13.06 23.27
N ILE A 135 29.07 -12.98 21.94
CA ILE A 135 27.79 -13.09 21.24
C ILE A 135 27.81 -14.38 20.43
N LYS A 136 26.80 -15.24 20.63
CA LYS A 136 26.65 -16.50 19.94
C LYS A 136 25.41 -16.42 19.04
N VAL A 137 25.59 -16.70 17.75
CA VAL A 137 24.52 -16.80 16.76
C VAL A 137 24.46 -18.25 16.28
N GLU A 138 23.39 -18.97 16.64
CA GLU A 138 23.10 -20.29 16.08
C GLU A 138 22.02 -20.18 15.01
N TYR A 139 22.18 -20.83 13.86
CA TYR A 139 21.30 -20.69 12.72
C TYR A 139 21.17 -22.00 11.93
N GLY A 140 19.98 -22.25 11.37
CA GLY A 140 19.74 -23.40 10.48
C GLY A 140 20.21 -23.14 9.05
N THR A 141 19.84 -21.99 8.50
CA THR A 141 20.15 -21.54 7.14
C THR A 141 20.75 -20.14 7.11
N ARG A 142 21.23 -19.70 5.94
CA ARG A 142 21.76 -18.34 5.74
C ARG A 142 20.72 -17.26 6.07
N GLU A 143 19.45 -17.54 5.77
CA GLU A 143 18.32 -16.64 6.08
C GLU A 143 18.15 -16.50 7.59
N GLY A 144 18.23 -17.60 8.34
CA GLY A 144 18.21 -17.58 9.81
C GLY A 144 19.35 -16.75 10.41
N MET A 145 20.56 -16.89 9.86
CA MET A 145 21.70 -16.05 10.25
C MET A 145 21.46 -14.57 9.94
N ASN A 146 20.92 -14.25 8.76
CA ASN A 146 20.56 -12.88 8.39
C ASN A 146 19.54 -12.28 9.38
N ASN A 147 18.51 -13.04 9.76
CA ASN A 147 17.50 -12.64 10.72
C ASN A 147 18.10 -12.37 12.12
N ALA A 148 19.03 -13.20 12.54
CA ALA A 148 19.78 -12.96 13.80
C ALA A 148 20.59 -11.67 13.77
N ILE A 149 21.27 -11.41 12.63
CA ILE A 149 22.06 -10.17 12.43
C ILE A 149 21.15 -8.94 12.43
N SER A 150 19.95 -9.01 11.83
CA SER A 150 18.97 -7.91 11.90
C SER A 150 18.55 -7.61 13.34
N THR A 151 18.29 -8.64 14.15
CA THR A 151 17.99 -8.46 15.58
C THR A 151 19.19 -7.90 16.35
N LEU A 152 20.39 -8.40 16.11
CA LEU A 152 21.62 -7.90 16.74
C LEU A 152 21.88 -6.43 16.37
N LYS A 153 21.62 -6.04 15.13
CA LYS A 153 21.71 -4.64 14.68
C LYS A 153 20.75 -3.74 15.45
N GLN A 154 19.48 -4.15 15.63
CA GLN A 154 18.52 -3.39 16.44
C GLN A 154 18.99 -3.23 17.89
N LEU A 155 19.50 -4.30 18.50
CA LEU A 155 20.09 -4.24 19.84
C LEU A 155 21.28 -3.27 19.91
N ALA A 156 22.18 -3.35 18.93
CA ALA A 156 23.41 -2.53 18.88
C ALA A 156 23.11 -1.03 18.71
N VAL A 157 22.20 -0.68 17.77
CA VAL A 157 21.87 0.72 17.45
C VAL A 157 21.22 1.42 18.65
N GLN A 158 20.41 0.71 19.44
CA GLN A 158 19.67 1.29 20.57
C GLN A 158 20.45 1.26 21.88
N SER A 159 21.55 0.53 21.98
CA SER A 159 22.21 0.23 23.25
C SER A 159 23.32 1.21 23.67
N ASN A 160 23.51 2.30 22.95
CA ASN A 160 24.60 3.26 23.22
C ASN A 160 25.95 2.59 23.50
N ARG A 161 26.34 1.58 22.69
CA ARG A 161 27.56 0.76 22.72
C ARG A 161 27.62 -0.33 23.81
N LEU A 162 26.56 -0.52 24.61
CA LEU A 162 26.49 -1.57 25.64
C LEU A 162 25.26 -2.45 25.34
N ILE A 163 25.42 -3.50 24.52
CA ILE A 163 24.31 -4.41 24.21
C ILE A 163 23.89 -5.17 25.44
N PRO A 164 22.64 -5.06 25.94
CA PRO A 164 22.18 -5.83 27.08
C PRO A 164 22.33 -7.33 26.87
N CYS A 165 22.72 -8.06 27.91
CA CYS A 165 22.75 -9.53 27.89
C CYS A 165 21.34 -10.05 27.70
N VAL A 166 21.17 -10.98 26.74
CA VAL A 166 19.86 -11.50 26.33
C VAL A 166 20.00 -12.87 25.68
N GLN A 167 19.03 -13.73 25.90
CA GLN A 167 18.83 -14.96 25.13
C GLN A 167 17.56 -14.83 24.28
N ILE A 168 17.66 -15.10 22.99
CA ILE A 168 16.57 -15.03 22.03
C ILE A 168 16.53 -16.36 21.26
N ALA A 169 15.33 -16.99 21.19
CA ALA A 169 15.02 -18.06 20.26
C ALA A 169 13.88 -17.61 19.37
N ASP A 170 14.07 -17.66 18.05
CA ASP A 170 13.18 -16.95 17.15
C ASP A 170 13.01 -17.61 15.77
N HIS A 171 11.81 -17.47 15.21
CA HIS A 171 11.45 -17.93 13.86
C HIS A 171 10.18 -17.21 13.39
N PRO A 172 9.93 -17.09 12.06
CA PRO A 172 8.71 -16.47 11.55
C PRO A 172 7.49 -17.40 11.63
N ASP A 173 6.28 -16.80 11.74
CA ASP A 173 5.01 -17.50 11.53
C ASP A 173 4.71 -17.73 10.06
N LEU A 174 5.04 -16.77 9.19
CA LEU A 174 4.84 -16.84 7.75
C LEU A 174 6.18 -16.94 7.02
N LYS A 175 6.27 -17.91 6.08
CA LYS A 175 7.49 -18.16 5.31
C LYS A 175 7.83 -16.99 4.38
N VAL A 176 6.86 -16.47 3.62
CA VAL A 176 7.00 -15.30 2.75
C VAL A 176 6.47 -14.08 3.48
N ARG A 177 7.27 -13.04 3.53
CA ARG A 177 6.95 -11.72 4.11
C ARG A 177 7.34 -10.67 3.07
N GLY A 178 6.37 -10.38 2.19
CA GLY A 178 6.58 -9.51 1.05
C GLY A 178 6.02 -8.11 1.27
N ALA A 179 6.58 -7.16 0.55
CA ALA A 179 6.04 -5.83 0.34
C ALA A 179 5.92 -5.54 -1.16
N MET A 180 4.88 -4.83 -1.56
CA MET A 180 4.72 -4.33 -2.93
C MET A 180 4.58 -2.81 -2.87
N LEU A 181 5.37 -2.11 -3.67
CA LEU A 181 5.34 -0.66 -3.83
C LEU A 181 4.82 -0.33 -5.23
N ASP A 182 3.79 0.50 -5.30
CA ASP A 182 3.28 1.04 -6.55
C ASP A 182 4.19 2.18 -7.05
N ILE A 183 4.81 1.97 -8.20
CA ILE A 183 5.67 2.95 -8.88
C ILE A 183 5.02 3.51 -10.15
N SER A 184 3.73 3.30 -10.36
CA SER A 184 3.06 3.54 -11.65
C SER A 184 2.06 4.70 -11.65
N ARG A 185 1.72 5.26 -10.50
CA ARG A 185 0.73 6.33 -10.37
C ARG A 185 1.37 7.72 -10.24
N GLY A 186 2.28 8.04 -11.17
CA GLY A 186 2.90 9.36 -11.29
C GLY A 186 4.03 9.64 -10.31
N LYS A 187 4.46 8.64 -9.52
CA LYS A 187 5.59 8.76 -8.59
C LYS A 187 6.50 7.54 -8.69
N ILE A 188 7.68 7.73 -9.30
CA ILE A 188 8.72 6.72 -9.37
C ILE A 188 9.82 7.15 -8.39
N PRO A 189 10.08 6.39 -7.31
CA PRO A 189 11.14 6.73 -6.37
C PRO A 189 12.51 6.67 -7.02
N THR A 190 13.44 7.51 -6.54
CA THR A 190 14.86 7.41 -6.95
C THR A 190 15.45 6.08 -6.51
N LEU A 191 16.48 5.60 -7.21
CA LEU A 191 17.18 4.37 -6.83
C LEU A 191 17.71 4.42 -5.38
N GLN A 192 18.16 5.60 -4.93
CA GLN A 192 18.60 5.80 -3.54
C GLN A 192 17.46 5.63 -2.54
N THR A 193 16.28 6.13 -2.86
CA THR A 193 15.08 5.93 -2.02
C THR A 193 14.67 4.46 -1.97
N LEU A 194 14.75 3.76 -3.11
CA LEU A 194 14.49 2.32 -3.17
C LEU A 194 15.51 1.52 -2.34
N PHE A 195 16.78 1.88 -2.35
CA PHE A 195 17.79 1.26 -1.48
C PHE A 195 17.46 1.47 -0.01
N GLY A 196 17.07 2.68 0.38
CA GLY A 196 16.61 2.97 1.75
C GLY A 196 15.39 2.15 2.15
N MET A 197 14.43 1.95 1.23
CA MET A 197 13.27 1.09 1.45
C MET A 197 13.69 -0.38 1.64
N VAL A 198 14.62 -0.88 0.84
CA VAL A 198 15.15 -2.25 0.99
C VAL A 198 15.83 -2.43 2.34
N ASP A 199 16.62 -1.45 2.80
CA ASP A 199 17.24 -1.49 4.14
C ASP A 199 16.19 -1.52 5.25
N PHE A 200 15.17 -0.66 5.14
CA PHE A 200 14.04 -0.63 6.07
C PHE A 200 13.30 -1.97 6.14
N LEU A 201 12.99 -2.56 4.98
CA LEU A 201 12.33 -3.87 4.90
C LEU A 201 13.21 -5.00 5.47
N ALA A 202 14.51 -4.98 5.18
CA ALA A 202 15.46 -5.97 5.68
C ALA A 202 15.58 -5.92 7.22
N ASP A 203 15.56 -4.74 7.83
CA ASP A 203 15.58 -4.59 9.29
C ASP A 203 14.31 -5.14 9.94
N LEU A 204 13.19 -5.13 9.24
CA LEU A 204 11.92 -5.76 9.63
C LEU A 204 11.79 -7.23 9.20
N LYS A 205 12.88 -7.84 8.71
CA LYS A 205 12.96 -9.24 8.28
C LYS A 205 12.02 -9.61 7.12
N TYR A 206 11.68 -8.66 6.25
CA TYR A 206 11.05 -8.96 4.98
C TYR A 206 11.99 -9.76 4.09
N ASN A 207 11.44 -10.61 3.23
CA ASN A 207 12.23 -11.44 2.31
C ASN A 207 11.74 -11.40 0.85
N GLN A 208 10.75 -10.54 0.54
CA GLN A 208 10.29 -10.31 -0.82
C GLN A 208 9.93 -8.84 -1.02
N LEU A 209 10.26 -8.29 -2.20
CA LEU A 209 9.84 -6.97 -2.66
C LEU A 209 9.31 -7.10 -4.09
N GLN A 210 8.21 -6.39 -4.38
CA GLN A 210 7.68 -6.23 -5.72
C GLN A 210 7.53 -4.74 -6.03
N LEU A 211 7.88 -4.33 -7.24
CA LEU A 211 7.55 -3.01 -7.77
C LEU A 211 6.43 -3.19 -8.79
N TYR A 212 5.27 -2.59 -8.52
CA TYR A 212 4.11 -2.69 -9.39
C TYR A 212 4.31 -1.83 -10.63
N VAL A 213 4.36 -2.49 -11.79
CA VAL A 213 4.58 -1.85 -13.09
C VAL A 213 3.30 -1.83 -13.91
N GLU A 214 2.83 -0.62 -14.15
CA GLU A 214 1.74 -0.28 -15.06
C GLU A 214 2.23 0.77 -16.05
N GLY A 215 1.81 0.67 -17.29
CA GLY A 215 2.26 1.61 -18.33
C GLY A 215 3.77 1.60 -18.56
N PHE A 216 4.38 2.76 -18.46
CA PHE A 216 5.81 2.98 -18.76
C PHE A 216 6.61 3.38 -17.52
N SER A 217 6.33 2.84 -16.36
CA SER A 217 7.18 3.00 -15.17
C SER A 217 8.48 2.19 -15.23
N PHE A 218 8.57 1.22 -16.16
CA PHE A 218 9.80 0.54 -16.58
C PHE A 218 10.17 0.94 -18.01
N GLY A 219 11.45 1.14 -18.28
CA GLY A 219 11.99 1.53 -19.60
C GLY A 219 12.17 0.34 -20.53
N TYR A 220 11.08 -0.12 -21.15
CA TYR A 220 11.10 -1.26 -22.08
C TYR A 220 11.97 -1.00 -23.29
N PRO A 221 13.10 -1.73 -23.51
CA PRO A 221 13.98 -1.52 -24.65
C PRO A 221 13.29 -1.71 -25.99
N SER A 222 12.41 -2.71 -26.09
CA SER A 222 11.67 -3.03 -27.33
C SER A 222 10.61 -1.98 -27.71
N PHE A 223 10.27 -1.06 -26.82
CA PHE A 223 9.21 -0.06 -26.96
C PHE A 223 9.71 1.36 -26.68
N LYS A 224 11.00 1.59 -26.84
CA LYS A 224 11.67 2.85 -26.49
C LYS A 224 11.02 4.08 -27.12
N ASN A 225 10.54 3.97 -28.37
CA ASN A 225 9.83 5.02 -29.08
C ASN A 225 8.55 5.51 -28.40
N LEU A 226 7.95 4.71 -27.51
CA LEU A 226 6.68 5.04 -26.84
C LEU A 226 6.86 5.86 -25.57
N TRP A 227 8.03 5.81 -24.95
CA TRP A 227 8.25 6.41 -23.62
C TRP A 227 9.42 7.40 -23.55
N GLU A 228 10.45 7.27 -24.38
CA GLU A 228 11.73 8.01 -24.22
C GLU A 228 11.59 9.55 -24.22
N LYS A 229 10.49 10.09 -24.78
CA LYS A 229 10.24 11.54 -24.86
C LYS A 229 9.27 12.08 -23.82
N THR A 230 8.53 11.21 -23.16
CA THR A 230 7.37 11.61 -22.30
C THR A 230 7.47 11.09 -20.89
N GLU A 231 8.28 10.05 -20.64
CA GLU A 231 8.33 9.35 -19.36
C GLU A 231 9.77 9.31 -18.82
N THR A 232 9.89 9.10 -17.51
CA THR A 232 11.17 8.91 -16.81
C THR A 232 11.13 7.59 -16.02
N PRO A 233 11.12 6.44 -16.73
CA PRO A 233 10.99 5.12 -16.11
C PRO A 233 12.24 4.71 -15.33
N LEU A 234 12.10 3.70 -14.46
CA LEU A 234 13.25 2.94 -13.98
C LEU A 234 13.86 2.16 -15.16
N MET A 235 15.16 2.33 -15.33
CA MET A 235 15.89 1.71 -16.43
C MET A 235 16.32 0.27 -16.11
N PRO A 236 16.52 -0.59 -17.12
CA PRO A 236 17.01 -1.95 -16.91
C PRO A 236 18.23 -2.05 -16.00
N ASP A 237 19.20 -1.14 -16.13
CA ASP A 237 20.40 -1.10 -15.29
C ASP A 237 20.09 -0.76 -13.83
N GLU A 238 19.13 0.13 -13.57
CA GLU A 238 18.70 0.50 -12.23
C GLU A 238 17.98 -0.67 -11.55
N ILE A 239 17.15 -1.40 -12.30
CA ILE A 239 16.51 -2.63 -11.79
C ILE A 239 17.56 -3.68 -11.43
N ARG A 240 18.58 -3.91 -12.27
CA ARG A 240 19.66 -4.85 -11.96
C ARG A 240 20.46 -4.46 -10.71
N GLN A 241 20.72 -3.16 -10.54
CA GLN A 241 21.36 -2.64 -9.31
C GLN A 241 20.47 -2.89 -8.09
N LEU A 242 19.16 -2.62 -8.22
CA LEU A 242 18.21 -2.87 -7.13
C LEU A 242 18.09 -4.37 -6.80
N ASP A 243 18.04 -5.25 -7.82
CA ASP A 243 17.99 -6.71 -7.61
C ASP A 243 19.25 -7.21 -6.85
N ALA A 244 20.42 -6.73 -7.23
CA ALA A 244 21.67 -7.05 -6.53
C ALA A 244 21.63 -6.53 -5.09
N TYR A 245 21.13 -5.32 -4.86
CA TYR A 245 21.01 -4.72 -3.54
C TYR A 245 20.02 -5.47 -2.64
N CYS A 246 18.91 -5.93 -3.20
CA CYS A 246 17.92 -6.77 -2.51
C CYS A 246 18.52 -8.12 -2.10
N ARG A 247 19.22 -8.80 -3.02
CA ARG A 247 19.87 -10.10 -2.74
C ARG A 247 20.90 -10.03 -1.62
N ASP A 248 21.68 -8.95 -1.58
CA ASP A 248 22.64 -8.71 -0.50
C ASP A 248 21.96 -8.59 0.87
N ARG A 249 20.66 -8.34 0.89
CA ARG A 249 19.82 -8.21 2.10
C ARG A 249 18.84 -9.36 2.28
N PHE A 250 19.02 -10.43 1.52
CA PHE A 250 18.15 -11.61 1.53
C PHE A 250 16.68 -11.30 1.20
N ILE A 251 16.47 -10.31 0.35
CA ILE A 251 15.16 -9.96 -0.20
C ILE A 251 15.14 -10.39 -1.68
N GLU A 252 14.14 -11.17 -2.07
CA GLU A 252 13.87 -11.52 -3.46
C GLU A 252 13.11 -10.37 -4.12
N LEU A 253 13.69 -9.75 -5.16
CA LEU A 253 13.00 -8.78 -5.99
C LEU A 253 12.23 -9.53 -7.09
N VAL A 254 10.90 -9.57 -6.99
CA VAL A 254 10.04 -10.29 -7.94
C VAL A 254 9.55 -9.34 -9.03
N PRO A 255 9.75 -9.65 -10.33
CA PRO A 255 9.18 -8.86 -11.42
C PRO A 255 7.65 -8.89 -11.36
N ASN A 256 7.06 -7.72 -11.61
CA ASN A 256 5.62 -7.50 -11.50
C ASN A 256 5.18 -6.66 -12.71
N GLN A 257 4.22 -7.16 -13.50
CA GLN A 257 3.80 -6.57 -14.77
C GLN A 257 2.31 -6.77 -15.00
N ASN A 258 1.58 -5.68 -15.23
CA ASN A 258 0.20 -5.79 -15.69
C ASN A 258 0.11 -6.44 -17.06
N SER A 259 -0.81 -7.40 -17.18
CA SER A 259 -0.87 -8.31 -18.33
C SER A 259 -2.29 -8.53 -18.90
N LEU A 260 -3.33 -7.93 -18.30
CA LEU A 260 -4.72 -8.06 -18.75
C LEU A 260 -5.52 -6.76 -18.49
N GLY A 261 -5.83 -6.44 -17.21
CA GLY A 261 -6.35 -5.14 -16.79
C GLY A 261 -5.24 -4.10 -16.70
N HIS A 262 -5.58 -2.84 -16.44
CA HIS A 262 -4.63 -1.73 -16.26
C HIS A 262 -3.65 -1.51 -17.44
N MET A 263 -4.09 -1.83 -18.66
CA MET A 263 -3.31 -1.68 -19.88
C MET A 263 -3.57 -0.35 -20.62
N ASP A 264 -4.26 0.60 -19.99
CA ASP A 264 -4.73 1.82 -20.64
C ASP A 264 -3.60 2.69 -21.22
N ALA A 265 -2.43 2.77 -20.59
CA ALA A 265 -1.28 3.49 -21.12
C ALA A 265 -0.79 2.90 -22.47
N TRP A 266 -0.93 1.59 -22.65
CA TRP A 266 -0.61 0.88 -23.90
C TRP A 266 -1.75 1.02 -24.90
N LEU A 267 -2.99 0.77 -24.48
CA LEU A 267 -4.16 0.73 -25.34
C LEU A 267 -4.61 2.14 -25.86
N LYS A 268 -4.07 3.20 -25.28
CA LYS A 268 -4.20 4.58 -25.79
C LYS A 268 -3.27 4.86 -26.98
N ARG A 269 -2.25 4.02 -27.22
CA ARG A 269 -1.33 4.17 -28.34
C ARG A 269 -1.97 3.64 -29.63
N ASP A 270 -1.79 4.36 -30.75
CA ASP A 270 -2.37 3.98 -32.05
C ASP A 270 -1.99 2.57 -32.50
N GLU A 271 -0.79 2.11 -32.14
CA GLU A 271 -0.25 0.79 -32.47
C GLU A 271 -1.01 -0.35 -31.77
N PHE A 272 -1.61 -0.09 -30.60
CA PHE A 272 -2.22 -1.12 -29.74
C PHE A 272 -3.69 -0.91 -29.43
N LYS A 273 -4.30 0.20 -29.86
CA LYS A 273 -5.70 0.53 -29.55
C LYS A 273 -6.71 -0.54 -29.97
N ASN A 274 -6.40 -1.30 -31.02
CA ASN A 274 -7.24 -2.38 -31.53
C ASN A 274 -7.04 -3.70 -30.75
N LEU A 275 -6.13 -3.74 -29.79
CA LEU A 275 -5.96 -4.86 -28.85
C LEU A 275 -6.83 -4.70 -27.59
N ALA A 276 -7.54 -3.58 -27.43
CA ALA A 276 -8.47 -3.42 -26.32
C ALA A 276 -9.69 -4.34 -26.49
N GLU A 277 -10.18 -4.88 -25.37
CA GLU A 277 -11.46 -5.63 -25.31
C GLU A 277 -12.63 -4.76 -25.85
N CYS A 278 -12.60 -3.45 -25.54
CA CYS A 278 -13.52 -2.45 -26.04
C CYS A 278 -12.75 -1.35 -26.79
N PRO A 279 -12.40 -1.52 -28.08
CA PRO A 279 -11.62 -0.53 -28.85
C PRO A 279 -12.26 0.86 -28.88
N GLU A 280 -13.60 0.94 -28.90
CA GLU A 280 -14.39 2.18 -28.89
C GLU A 280 -14.55 2.79 -27.48
N GLY A 281 -13.94 2.17 -26.46
CA GLY A 281 -14.09 2.53 -25.05
C GLY A 281 -15.35 1.92 -24.42
N PHE A 282 -15.30 1.79 -23.10
CA PHE A 282 -16.39 1.32 -22.24
C PHE A 282 -16.69 2.39 -21.19
N LYS A 283 -17.96 2.68 -20.94
CA LYS A 283 -18.39 3.63 -19.91
C LYS A 283 -18.81 2.89 -18.66
N MET A 284 -17.91 2.77 -17.70
CA MET A 284 -18.26 2.24 -16.39
C MET A 284 -19.22 3.18 -15.67
N LEU A 285 -20.34 2.65 -15.17
CA LEU A 285 -21.43 3.41 -14.55
C LEU A 285 -21.98 4.55 -15.44
N GLY A 286 -21.81 4.46 -16.77
CA GLY A 286 -22.24 5.48 -17.71
C GLY A 286 -21.44 6.80 -17.69
N LEU A 287 -20.44 6.93 -16.81
CA LEU A 287 -19.73 8.19 -16.54
C LEU A 287 -18.22 8.10 -16.78
N ILE A 288 -17.58 7.00 -16.40
CA ILE A 288 -16.13 6.86 -16.46
C ILE A 288 -15.76 6.11 -17.73
N GLU A 289 -15.11 6.79 -18.66
CA GLU A 289 -14.60 6.15 -19.88
C GLU A 289 -13.35 5.31 -19.54
N MET A 290 -13.40 4.04 -19.89
CA MET A 290 -12.33 3.07 -19.67
C MET A 290 -11.91 2.43 -21.00
N LYS A 291 -10.62 2.18 -21.12
CA LYS A 291 -9.96 1.39 -22.16
C LYS A 291 -8.71 0.79 -21.54
N SER A 292 -8.90 -0.16 -20.63
CA SER A 292 -7.85 -0.69 -19.78
C SER A 292 -7.66 -2.20 -19.88
N THR A 293 -8.65 -2.93 -20.40
CA THR A 293 -8.54 -4.39 -20.55
C THR A 293 -8.10 -4.75 -21.97
N ILE A 294 -7.03 -5.53 -22.08
CA ILE A 294 -6.58 -6.09 -23.35
C ILE A 294 -7.46 -7.29 -23.75
N ASP A 295 -7.82 -7.43 -25.03
CA ASP A 295 -8.62 -8.56 -25.53
C ASP A 295 -7.85 -9.89 -25.38
N PRO A 296 -8.25 -10.80 -24.47
CA PRO A 296 -7.56 -12.07 -24.25
C PRO A 296 -7.78 -13.10 -25.37
N SER A 297 -8.74 -12.87 -26.26
CA SER A 297 -9.04 -13.71 -27.41
C SER A 297 -8.14 -13.42 -28.60
N ASN A 298 -7.59 -12.22 -28.67
CA ASN A 298 -6.71 -11.78 -29.75
C ASN A 298 -5.28 -12.32 -29.54
N PRO A 299 -4.72 -13.13 -30.46
CA PRO A 299 -3.35 -13.65 -30.33
C PRO A 299 -2.28 -12.56 -30.26
N ALA A 300 -2.52 -11.36 -30.82
CA ALA A 300 -1.60 -10.25 -30.79
C ALA A 300 -1.51 -9.64 -29.36
N SER A 301 -2.54 -9.77 -28.56
CA SER A 301 -2.53 -9.37 -27.14
C SER A 301 -1.49 -10.15 -26.35
N LEU A 302 -1.52 -11.46 -26.44
CA LEU A 302 -0.52 -12.32 -25.76
C LEU A 302 0.89 -12.05 -26.28
N LYS A 303 1.04 -11.79 -27.60
CA LYS A 303 2.33 -11.43 -28.20
C LYS A 303 2.89 -10.11 -27.67
N LEU A 304 2.04 -9.10 -27.45
CA LEU A 304 2.45 -7.84 -26.80
C LEU A 304 2.93 -8.10 -25.38
N VAL A 305 2.10 -8.77 -24.58
CA VAL A 305 2.41 -9.06 -23.17
C VAL A 305 3.68 -9.89 -23.00
N THR A 306 3.85 -10.94 -23.80
CA THR A 306 5.08 -11.78 -23.75
C THR A 306 6.32 -10.99 -24.13
N LYS A 307 6.24 -10.03 -25.07
CA LYS A 307 7.33 -9.14 -25.41
C LYS A 307 7.69 -8.17 -24.28
N MET A 308 6.68 -7.65 -23.54
CA MET A 308 6.92 -6.86 -22.33
C MET A 308 7.63 -7.70 -21.26
N CYS A 309 7.19 -8.94 -21.06
CA CYS A 309 7.82 -9.87 -20.13
C CYS A 309 9.28 -10.17 -20.54
N ASP A 310 9.57 -10.37 -21.83
CA ASP A 310 10.94 -10.62 -22.35
C ASP A 310 11.88 -9.43 -22.11
N ASP A 311 11.36 -8.20 -22.12
CA ASP A 311 12.16 -7.01 -21.77
C ASP A 311 12.41 -6.89 -20.26
N LEU A 312 11.42 -7.25 -19.44
CA LEU A 312 11.46 -7.05 -17.99
C LEU A 312 12.24 -8.17 -17.26
N MET A 313 11.92 -9.44 -17.53
CA MET A 313 12.46 -10.61 -16.80
C MET A 313 13.98 -10.71 -16.70
N PRO A 314 14.78 -10.36 -17.73
CA PRO A 314 16.25 -10.52 -17.68
C PRO A 314 16.92 -9.65 -16.61
N ASN A 315 16.21 -8.69 -16.03
CA ASN A 315 16.76 -7.77 -15.04
C ASN A 315 16.60 -8.29 -13.59
N PHE A 316 15.99 -9.47 -13.41
CA PHE A 316 15.66 -10.06 -12.10
C PHE A 316 16.18 -11.50 -11.99
N GLN A 317 16.78 -11.82 -10.84
CA GLN A 317 17.20 -13.18 -10.52
C GLN A 317 16.06 -14.06 -9.98
N SER A 318 14.94 -13.46 -9.57
CA SER A 318 13.78 -14.20 -9.04
C SER A 318 13.30 -15.29 -9.98
N GLY A 319 13.00 -16.46 -9.42
CA GLY A 319 12.30 -17.54 -10.10
C GLY A 319 10.78 -17.35 -10.21
N GLN A 320 10.25 -16.26 -9.67
CA GLN A 320 8.82 -15.92 -9.68
C GLN A 320 8.55 -14.76 -10.63
N PHE A 321 7.30 -14.59 -11.04
CA PHE A 321 6.82 -13.47 -11.87
C PHE A 321 5.36 -13.17 -11.52
N ASN A 322 5.06 -11.96 -11.08
CA ASN A 322 3.69 -11.52 -10.87
C ASN A 322 3.13 -10.93 -12.17
N ALA A 323 2.19 -11.63 -12.78
CA ALA A 323 1.52 -11.22 -14.00
C ALA A 323 0.30 -10.32 -13.76
N ASN A 324 -0.01 -10.02 -12.51
CA ASN A 324 -1.18 -9.25 -12.06
C ASN A 324 -2.52 -9.86 -12.49
N LEU A 325 -3.07 -9.52 -13.64
CA LEU A 325 -4.35 -10.01 -14.18
C LEU A 325 -5.58 -9.53 -13.39
N ASP A 326 -5.45 -8.46 -12.62
CA ASP A 326 -6.49 -7.86 -11.79
C ASP A 326 -7.44 -6.96 -12.60
N GLU A 327 -8.63 -6.80 -12.09
CA GLU A 327 -9.64 -5.81 -12.49
C GLU A 327 -9.86 -5.64 -14.01
N PRO A 328 -10.03 -6.71 -14.80
CA PRO A 328 -10.34 -6.59 -16.21
C PRO A 328 -11.83 -6.21 -16.41
N PHE A 329 -12.18 -4.95 -16.06
CA PHE A 329 -13.57 -4.48 -15.97
C PHE A 329 -14.34 -4.55 -17.29
N GLU A 330 -13.65 -4.44 -18.44
CA GLU A 330 -14.27 -4.51 -19.77
C GLU A 330 -14.43 -5.93 -20.30
N LEU A 331 -13.88 -6.94 -19.63
CA LEU A 331 -13.92 -8.32 -20.08
C LEU A 331 -15.36 -8.80 -20.31
N GLY A 332 -15.64 -9.28 -21.53
CA GLY A 332 -16.97 -9.67 -21.97
C GLY A 332 -17.88 -8.49 -22.36
N LYS A 333 -17.40 -7.24 -22.36
CA LYS A 333 -18.18 -6.06 -22.75
C LYS A 333 -17.92 -5.62 -24.19
N SER A 334 -17.12 -6.37 -24.94
CA SER A 334 -16.91 -6.13 -26.37
C SER A 334 -18.23 -6.07 -27.13
N LYS A 335 -18.37 -5.12 -28.08
CA LYS A 335 -19.55 -5.03 -28.95
C LYS A 335 -19.59 -6.15 -29.99
N ASP A 336 -18.42 -6.64 -30.40
CA ASP A 336 -18.28 -7.66 -31.42
C ASP A 336 -18.50 -9.07 -30.85
N HIS A 337 -18.12 -9.26 -29.54
CA HIS A 337 -18.19 -10.55 -28.84
C HIS A 337 -18.73 -10.38 -27.42
N PRO A 338 -19.98 -9.90 -27.24
CA PRO A 338 -20.52 -9.65 -25.92
C PRO A 338 -20.76 -10.98 -25.17
N VAL A 339 -20.24 -11.07 -23.95
CA VAL A 339 -20.46 -12.19 -23.04
C VAL A 339 -21.10 -11.65 -21.78
N SER A 340 -22.28 -12.16 -21.41
CA SER A 340 -23.00 -11.73 -20.21
C SER A 340 -22.98 -12.79 -19.08
N ASP A 341 -22.68 -14.03 -19.41
CA ASP A 341 -22.57 -15.12 -18.43
C ASP A 341 -21.25 -14.99 -17.66
N SER A 342 -21.33 -14.80 -16.34
CA SER A 342 -20.16 -14.63 -15.47
C SER A 342 -19.22 -15.84 -15.48
N ARG A 343 -19.76 -17.05 -15.60
CA ARG A 343 -18.96 -18.28 -15.68
C ARG A 343 -18.19 -18.37 -17.00
N GLU A 344 -18.79 -17.93 -18.11
CA GLU A 344 -18.11 -17.88 -19.39
C GLU A 344 -17.00 -16.81 -19.38
N ILE A 345 -17.24 -15.64 -18.80
CA ILE A 345 -16.21 -14.61 -18.57
C ILE A 345 -15.05 -15.17 -17.74
N ALA A 346 -15.35 -15.88 -16.64
CA ALA A 346 -14.34 -16.50 -15.79
C ALA A 346 -13.51 -17.56 -16.54
N LYS A 347 -14.12 -18.33 -17.47
CA LYS A 347 -13.41 -19.30 -18.32
C LYS A 347 -12.50 -18.62 -19.35
N ILE A 348 -12.95 -17.51 -19.97
CA ILE A 348 -12.12 -16.71 -20.88
C ILE A 348 -10.89 -16.19 -20.12
N TYR A 349 -11.09 -15.60 -18.94
CA TYR A 349 -10.04 -15.15 -18.06
C TYR A 349 -9.03 -16.27 -17.74
N LEU A 350 -9.53 -17.40 -17.28
CA LEU A 350 -8.68 -18.54 -16.91
C LEU A 350 -7.93 -19.14 -18.10
N SER A 351 -8.55 -19.18 -19.28
CA SER A 351 -7.87 -19.62 -20.51
C SER A 351 -6.68 -18.72 -20.85
N TYR A 352 -6.84 -17.41 -20.74
CA TYR A 352 -5.74 -16.47 -20.94
C TYR A 352 -4.65 -16.61 -19.87
N ALA A 353 -5.04 -16.70 -18.60
CA ALA A 353 -4.10 -16.91 -17.50
C ALA A 353 -3.28 -18.20 -17.68
N LYS A 354 -3.88 -19.29 -18.14
CA LYS A 354 -3.18 -20.56 -18.44
C LYS A 354 -2.15 -20.38 -19.57
N LYS A 355 -2.49 -19.69 -20.67
CA LYS A 355 -1.55 -19.42 -21.78
C LYS A 355 -0.33 -18.61 -21.30
N LEU A 356 -0.58 -17.59 -20.46
CA LEU A 356 0.50 -16.77 -19.91
C LEU A 356 1.36 -17.56 -18.91
N ASN A 357 0.74 -18.41 -18.08
CA ASN A 357 1.44 -19.31 -17.17
C ASN A 357 2.34 -20.29 -17.94
N ASP A 358 1.85 -20.90 -19.04
CA ASP A 358 2.64 -21.81 -19.87
C ASP A 358 3.85 -21.08 -20.48
N TYR A 359 3.65 -19.84 -20.95
CA TYR A 359 4.74 -19.01 -21.46
C TYR A 359 5.78 -18.73 -20.36
N LEU A 360 5.37 -18.25 -19.19
CA LEU A 360 6.29 -17.95 -18.07
C LEU A 360 7.02 -19.21 -17.60
N ASN A 361 6.34 -20.35 -17.53
CA ASN A 361 6.97 -21.63 -17.20
C ASN A 361 8.04 -22.03 -18.23
N SER A 362 7.81 -21.76 -19.53
CA SER A 362 8.81 -22.02 -20.59
C SER A 362 10.07 -21.17 -20.41
N LYS A 363 9.97 -20.04 -19.71
CA LYS A 363 11.09 -19.17 -19.33
C LYS A 363 11.67 -19.50 -17.93
N GLY A 364 11.22 -20.58 -17.29
CA GLY A 364 11.66 -20.98 -15.96
C GLY A 364 11.08 -20.13 -14.81
N LYS A 365 10.01 -19.35 -15.04
CA LYS A 365 9.35 -18.53 -14.03
C LYS A 365 8.06 -19.17 -13.52
N LYS A 366 7.81 -19.08 -12.21
CA LYS A 366 6.55 -19.47 -11.58
C LYS A 366 5.64 -18.24 -11.52
N MET A 367 4.44 -18.37 -12.07
CA MET A 367 3.50 -17.26 -12.13
C MET A 367 2.85 -16.99 -10.79
N MET A 368 2.72 -15.72 -10.46
CA MET A 368 1.83 -15.16 -9.45
C MET A 368 0.75 -14.34 -10.14
N MET A 369 -0.46 -14.26 -9.58
CA MET A 369 -1.53 -13.39 -10.09
C MET A 369 -2.50 -12.99 -8.96
N TRP A 370 -3.17 -11.85 -9.12
CA TRP A 370 -4.18 -11.40 -8.16
C TRP A 370 -5.39 -12.33 -8.14
N GLY A 371 -6.00 -12.48 -6.96
CA GLY A 371 -7.06 -13.43 -6.70
C GLY A 371 -8.49 -12.90 -6.87
N ASP A 372 -8.68 -11.62 -7.19
CA ASP A 372 -9.99 -10.96 -7.18
C ASP A 372 -11.01 -11.55 -8.16
N VAL A 373 -10.60 -11.88 -9.39
CA VAL A 373 -11.48 -12.56 -10.36
C VAL A 373 -11.83 -13.96 -9.90
N ILE A 374 -10.86 -14.66 -9.29
CA ILE A 374 -11.03 -16.02 -8.79
C ILE A 374 -11.95 -16.04 -7.56
N SER A 375 -11.77 -15.13 -6.62
CA SER A 375 -12.57 -15.07 -5.40
C SER A 375 -14.03 -14.72 -5.66
N ARG A 376 -14.31 -13.96 -6.74
CA ARG A 376 -15.68 -13.66 -7.22
C ARG A 376 -16.32 -14.81 -7.99
N ASN A 377 -15.52 -15.76 -8.52
CA ASN A 377 -15.97 -16.88 -9.33
C ASN A 377 -15.45 -18.22 -8.74
N PRO A 378 -15.95 -18.61 -7.55
CA PRO A 378 -15.41 -19.75 -6.81
C PRO A 378 -15.51 -21.09 -7.55
N GLU A 379 -16.38 -21.20 -8.54
CA GLU A 379 -16.57 -22.40 -9.37
C GLU A 379 -15.34 -22.75 -10.23
N ILE A 380 -14.49 -21.77 -10.57
CA ILE A 380 -13.27 -22.03 -11.34
C ILE A 380 -12.04 -22.32 -10.47
N ILE A 381 -12.15 -22.24 -9.15
CA ILE A 381 -11.01 -22.44 -8.21
C ILE A 381 -10.33 -23.80 -8.46
N SER A 382 -11.11 -24.87 -8.70
CA SER A 382 -10.57 -26.21 -8.94
C SER A 382 -9.80 -26.35 -10.26
N GLU A 383 -10.01 -25.44 -11.21
CA GLU A 383 -9.39 -25.47 -12.55
C GLU A 383 -8.06 -24.71 -12.61
N ILE A 384 -7.66 -24.01 -11.52
CA ILE A 384 -6.44 -23.23 -11.46
C ILE A 384 -5.22 -24.16 -11.38
N PRO A 385 -4.20 -23.95 -12.24
CA PRO A 385 -2.95 -24.71 -12.17
C PRO A 385 -2.26 -24.56 -10.81
N LYS A 386 -1.85 -25.68 -10.20
CA LYS A 386 -1.26 -25.74 -8.84
C LYS A 386 0.12 -25.07 -8.73
N ASN A 387 0.76 -24.78 -9.84
CA ASN A 387 2.03 -24.06 -9.90
C ASN A 387 1.86 -22.53 -9.88
N ILE A 388 0.64 -22.01 -9.99
CA ILE A 388 0.32 -20.59 -9.84
C ILE A 388 0.18 -20.25 -8.35
N THR A 389 0.74 -19.13 -7.93
CA THR A 389 0.53 -18.57 -6.59
C THR A 389 -0.50 -17.42 -6.68
N LEU A 390 -1.62 -17.57 -5.98
CA LEU A 390 -2.64 -16.54 -5.92
C LEU A 390 -2.26 -15.45 -4.90
N LEU A 391 -2.54 -14.19 -5.24
CA LEU A 391 -2.35 -13.02 -4.38
C LEU A 391 -3.73 -12.48 -4.02
N GLU A 392 -4.23 -12.84 -2.83
CA GLU A 392 -5.57 -12.44 -2.39
C GLU A 392 -5.53 -11.11 -1.68
N TRP A 393 -5.98 -10.04 -2.35
CA TRP A 393 -6.02 -8.71 -1.80
C TRP A 393 -7.37 -8.33 -1.22
N ARG A 394 -7.36 -7.70 -0.04
CA ARG A 394 -8.51 -7.08 0.63
C ARG A 394 -7.99 -5.94 1.50
N TYR A 395 -8.63 -4.78 1.43
CA TYR A 395 -8.06 -3.57 2.03
C TYR A 395 -8.88 -2.98 3.18
N GLU A 396 -10.02 -3.60 3.52
CA GLU A 396 -10.82 -3.15 4.66
C GLU A 396 -10.69 -4.10 5.85
N SER A 397 -10.63 -3.51 7.05
CA SER A 397 -10.51 -4.25 8.31
C SER A 397 -11.69 -5.20 8.58
N ILE A 398 -12.86 -4.89 8.03
CA ILE A 398 -14.10 -5.68 8.19
C ILE A 398 -14.24 -6.81 7.17
N GLN A 399 -13.36 -6.89 6.17
CA GLN A 399 -13.39 -7.94 5.14
C GLN A 399 -12.49 -9.11 5.56
N PRO A 400 -13.02 -10.19 6.11
CA PRO A 400 -12.22 -11.28 6.64
C PRO A 400 -11.56 -12.08 5.51
N PHE A 401 -10.27 -12.36 5.64
CA PHE A 401 -9.53 -13.24 4.74
C PHE A 401 -9.89 -14.73 4.93
N ALA A 402 -10.37 -15.10 6.12
CA ALA A 402 -10.57 -16.49 6.52
C ALA A 402 -11.40 -17.31 5.54
N GLU A 403 -12.49 -16.74 5.01
CA GLU A 403 -13.39 -17.45 4.10
C GLU A 403 -12.69 -17.89 2.81
N ILE A 404 -12.02 -16.94 2.14
CA ILE A 404 -11.36 -17.26 0.87
C ILE A 404 -10.10 -18.10 1.07
N CYS A 405 -9.34 -17.87 2.13
CA CYS A 405 -8.20 -18.68 2.50
C CYS A 405 -8.60 -20.14 2.72
N SER A 406 -9.77 -20.40 3.36
CA SER A 406 -10.35 -21.71 3.52
C SER A 406 -10.61 -22.42 2.17
N LYS A 407 -11.19 -21.69 1.20
CA LYS A 407 -11.48 -22.22 -0.15
C LYS A 407 -10.19 -22.57 -0.89
N TYR A 408 -9.18 -21.69 -0.85
CA TYR A 408 -7.87 -21.94 -1.48
C TYR A 408 -7.15 -23.14 -0.84
N ARG A 409 -7.19 -23.24 0.49
CA ARG A 409 -6.65 -24.40 1.22
C ARG A 409 -7.31 -25.70 0.79
N GLN A 410 -8.64 -25.76 0.75
CA GLN A 410 -9.40 -26.92 0.33
C GLN A 410 -9.09 -27.33 -1.11
N ALA A 411 -8.90 -26.36 -1.98
CA ALA A 411 -8.50 -26.59 -3.36
C ALA A 411 -7.01 -26.95 -3.52
N GLY A 412 -6.19 -26.93 -2.47
CA GLY A 412 -4.76 -27.23 -2.53
C GLY A 412 -3.97 -26.21 -3.37
N LEU A 413 -4.40 -24.93 -3.37
CA LEU A 413 -3.73 -23.86 -4.08
C LEU A 413 -2.66 -23.19 -3.21
N ARG A 414 -1.63 -22.65 -3.87
CA ARG A 414 -0.64 -21.79 -3.25
C ARG A 414 -1.17 -20.35 -3.24
N TYR A 415 -1.03 -19.65 -2.15
CA TYR A 415 -1.49 -18.26 -2.07
C TYR A 415 -0.77 -17.44 -1.01
N LEU A 416 -0.74 -16.13 -1.22
CA LEU A 416 -0.38 -15.12 -0.24
C LEU A 416 -1.61 -14.27 0.07
N VAL A 417 -1.73 -13.79 1.31
CA VAL A 417 -2.69 -12.76 1.68
C VAL A 417 -2.07 -11.39 1.43
N CYS A 418 -2.85 -10.45 0.89
CA CYS A 418 -2.34 -9.14 0.51
C CYS A 418 -3.15 -8.03 1.20
N PRO A 419 -2.84 -7.72 2.47
CA PRO A 419 -3.36 -6.53 3.12
C PRO A 419 -2.70 -5.26 2.56
N GLY A 420 -3.24 -4.09 2.91
CA GLY A 420 -2.71 -2.81 2.49
C GLY A 420 -2.16 -1.95 3.62
N THR A 421 -1.22 -1.06 3.30
CA THR A 421 -0.74 -0.01 4.21
C THR A 421 -1.84 0.99 4.55
N SER A 422 -2.91 1.03 3.76
CA SER A 422 -4.02 2.00 3.87
C SER A 422 -3.56 3.47 3.80
N SER A 423 -2.42 3.72 3.16
CA SER A 423 -1.83 5.06 3.00
C SER A 423 -2.43 5.84 1.82
N TRP A 424 -2.79 5.13 0.74
CA TRP A 424 -3.30 5.71 -0.50
C TRP A 424 -4.71 6.28 -0.37
N SER A 425 -5.06 7.18 -1.29
CA SER A 425 -6.34 7.88 -1.31
C SER A 425 -6.74 8.46 0.06
N SER A 426 -5.71 8.83 0.84
CA SER A 426 -5.74 9.56 2.10
C SER A 426 -4.51 10.46 2.15
N PHE A 427 -4.38 11.33 3.15
CA PHE A 427 -3.22 12.22 3.26
C PHE A 427 -2.17 11.68 4.25
N THR A 428 -2.64 11.05 5.33
CA THR A 428 -1.80 10.54 6.42
C THR A 428 -2.13 9.08 6.80
N GLY A 429 -2.81 8.37 5.89
CA GLY A 429 -3.24 6.99 6.10
C GLY A 429 -4.62 6.87 6.74
N ARG A 430 -5.06 5.62 6.92
CA ARG A 430 -6.28 5.20 7.63
C ARG A 430 -5.88 4.18 8.71
N THR A 431 -5.35 4.68 9.83
CA THR A 431 -4.64 3.86 10.82
C THR A 431 -5.48 2.72 11.40
N ASP A 432 -6.72 2.98 11.83
CA ASP A 432 -7.57 1.93 12.42
C ASP A 432 -7.89 0.83 11.39
N ASN A 433 -8.07 1.22 10.12
CA ASN A 433 -8.27 0.27 9.03
C ASN A 433 -7.00 -0.54 8.76
N MET A 434 -5.85 0.09 8.68
CA MET A 434 -4.56 -0.57 8.46
C MET A 434 -4.30 -1.64 9.52
N LEU A 435 -4.46 -1.30 10.81
CA LEU A 435 -4.23 -2.22 11.91
C LEU A 435 -5.15 -3.44 11.82
N GLY A 436 -6.47 -3.23 11.68
CA GLY A 436 -7.43 -4.32 11.59
C GLY A 436 -7.29 -5.16 10.31
N ASN A 437 -6.95 -4.53 9.19
CA ASN A 437 -6.75 -5.22 7.93
C ASN A 437 -5.55 -6.18 7.98
N VAL A 438 -4.40 -5.72 8.51
CA VAL A 438 -3.20 -6.56 8.68
C VAL A 438 -3.45 -7.70 9.67
N GLU A 439 -4.13 -7.43 10.78
CA GLU A 439 -4.51 -8.46 11.79
C GLU A 439 -5.36 -9.56 11.15
N ASN A 440 -6.39 -9.19 10.41
CA ASN A 440 -7.26 -10.13 9.70
C ASN A 440 -6.49 -10.98 8.68
N ALA A 441 -5.65 -10.33 7.87
CA ALA A 441 -4.88 -11.01 6.84
C ALA A 441 -3.92 -12.04 7.41
N VAL A 442 -3.09 -11.64 8.39
CA VAL A 442 -2.07 -12.52 8.97
C VAL A 442 -2.72 -13.67 9.74
N SER A 443 -3.77 -13.39 10.53
CA SER A 443 -4.50 -14.43 11.26
C SER A 443 -5.14 -15.45 10.31
N GLY A 444 -5.78 -14.99 9.23
CA GLY A 444 -6.34 -15.86 8.19
C GLY A 444 -5.27 -16.69 7.48
N ALA A 445 -4.12 -16.08 7.16
CA ALA A 445 -2.99 -16.76 6.54
C ALA A 445 -2.47 -17.93 7.40
N ILE A 446 -2.23 -17.69 8.69
CA ILE A 446 -1.74 -18.68 9.62
C ILE A 446 -2.78 -19.81 9.81
N GLN A 447 -4.03 -19.45 10.03
CA GLN A 447 -5.11 -20.40 10.28
C GLN A 447 -5.31 -21.38 9.11
N TYR A 448 -5.18 -20.90 7.87
CA TYR A 448 -5.46 -21.72 6.67
C TYR A 448 -4.20 -22.05 5.87
N GLY A 449 -3.00 -21.80 6.41
CA GLY A 449 -1.74 -22.25 5.86
C GLY A 449 -1.38 -21.59 4.53
N ALA A 450 -1.57 -20.28 4.40
CA ALA A 450 -0.99 -19.49 3.32
C ALA A 450 0.54 -19.59 3.33
N GLU A 451 1.19 -19.48 2.17
CA GLU A 451 2.65 -19.43 2.12
C GLU A 451 3.22 -18.18 2.76
N GLY A 452 2.42 -17.10 2.85
CA GLY A 452 2.86 -15.87 3.44
C GLY A 452 1.91 -14.69 3.23
N MET A 453 2.49 -13.50 3.34
CA MET A 453 1.84 -12.20 3.18
C MET A 453 2.64 -11.34 2.19
N LEU A 454 1.93 -10.55 1.39
CA LEU A 454 2.47 -9.46 0.57
C LEU A 454 1.69 -8.18 0.90
N ILE A 455 2.22 -7.35 1.80
CA ILE A 455 1.57 -6.05 2.06
C ILE A 455 1.72 -5.14 0.85
N THR A 456 0.63 -4.49 0.43
CA THR A 456 0.62 -3.60 -0.72
C THR A 456 0.61 -2.14 -0.29
N ASP A 457 1.40 -1.33 -0.98
CA ASP A 457 1.45 0.13 -0.84
C ASP A 457 1.10 0.78 -2.17
N TRP A 458 -0.18 1.10 -2.35
CA TRP A 458 -0.70 1.69 -3.58
C TRP A 458 -0.49 3.20 -3.61
N GLY A 459 -0.29 3.74 -4.80
CA GLY A 459 -0.29 5.17 -5.04
C GLY A 459 -1.68 5.71 -5.34
N ASP A 460 -2.41 4.99 -6.16
CA ASP A 460 -3.63 5.43 -6.83
C ASP A 460 -3.45 6.81 -7.52
N THR A 461 -4.47 7.30 -8.21
CA THR A 461 -4.35 8.58 -8.92
C THR A 461 -5.31 9.61 -8.33
N PRO A 462 -4.82 10.80 -7.95
CA PRO A 462 -3.41 11.23 -7.84
C PRO A 462 -2.74 10.63 -6.58
N HIS A 463 -1.45 10.30 -6.71
CA HIS A 463 -0.64 9.78 -5.61
C HIS A 463 -0.25 10.94 -4.66
N LEU A 464 -1.04 11.21 -3.64
CA LEU A 464 -0.89 12.38 -2.77
C LEU A 464 -0.03 12.12 -1.53
N GLN A 465 -0.12 10.93 -0.94
CA GLN A 465 0.61 10.58 0.27
C GLN A 465 2.12 10.52 0.04
N TYR A 466 2.88 10.86 1.07
CA TYR A 466 4.33 10.68 1.10
C TYR A 466 4.70 9.27 1.55
N LEU A 467 5.87 8.79 1.13
CA LEU A 467 6.34 7.44 1.43
C LEU A 467 6.41 7.15 2.94
N THR A 468 6.76 8.16 3.74
CA THR A 468 6.83 8.04 5.21
C THR A 468 5.49 7.72 5.87
N VAL A 469 4.37 8.02 5.21
CA VAL A 469 3.02 7.66 5.67
C VAL A 469 2.78 6.15 5.66
N SER A 470 3.48 5.41 4.81
CA SER A 470 3.37 3.94 4.70
C SER A 470 4.20 3.18 5.73
N TYR A 471 5.18 3.83 6.37
CA TYR A 471 6.09 3.15 7.31
C TYR A 471 5.38 2.45 8.47
N PRO A 472 4.36 3.03 9.14
CA PRO A 472 3.64 2.32 10.19
C PRO A 472 3.00 1.02 9.72
N GLY A 473 2.36 1.02 8.54
CA GLY A 473 1.73 -0.17 7.96
C GLY A 473 2.75 -1.26 7.61
N LEU A 474 3.85 -0.88 6.98
CA LEU A 474 4.95 -1.79 6.67
C LEU A 474 5.58 -2.37 7.95
N ALA A 475 5.82 -1.55 8.97
CA ALA A 475 6.38 -2.00 10.24
C ALA A 475 5.43 -2.97 10.97
N TYR A 476 4.13 -2.66 10.99
CA TYR A 476 3.13 -3.49 11.64
C TYR A 476 2.94 -4.85 10.93
N ALA A 477 2.88 -4.85 9.60
CA ALA A 477 2.76 -6.08 8.82
C ALA A 477 4.01 -6.97 8.94
N GLY A 478 5.21 -6.39 8.92
CA GLY A 478 6.45 -7.10 9.20
C GLY A 478 6.45 -7.75 10.59
N ALA A 479 5.96 -7.01 11.59
CA ALA A 479 5.85 -7.53 12.96
C ALA A 479 4.92 -8.73 13.05
N LEU A 480 3.68 -8.61 12.55
CA LEU A 480 2.67 -9.66 12.68
C LEU A 480 2.95 -10.88 11.81
N SER A 481 3.51 -10.70 10.61
CA SER A 481 3.89 -11.81 9.75
C SER A 481 5.06 -12.65 10.31
N TRP A 482 5.87 -12.05 11.16
CA TRP A 482 6.93 -12.72 11.90
C TRP A 482 6.39 -13.39 13.17
N ASN A 483 5.65 -12.64 13.98
CA ASN A 483 5.09 -13.11 15.24
C ASN A 483 3.69 -12.50 15.45
N ASN A 484 2.65 -13.29 15.19
CA ASN A 484 1.26 -12.84 15.25
C ASN A 484 0.81 -12.61 16.70
N LEU A 485 1.11 -11.45 17.21
CA LEU A 485 0.79 -11.02 18.57
C LEU A 485 -0.47 -10.13 18.60
N PRO A 486 -1.23 -10.15 19.70
CA PRO A 486 -2.26 -9.15 19.94
C PRO A 486 -1.69 -7.71 19.84
N ARG A 487 -2.47 -6.78 19.30
CA ARG A 487 -2.06 -5.38 19.08
C ARG A 487 -1.37 -4.74 20.29
N ASN A 488 -1.92 -4.96 21.49
CA ASN A 488 -1.39 -4.41 22.73
C ASN A 488 -0.05 -5.05 23.20
N GLN A 489 0.47 -6.03 22.48
CA GLN A 489 1.78 -6.65 22.72
C GLN A 489 2.81 -6.26 21.66
N VAL A 490 2.42 -5.51 20.61
CA VAL A 490 3.31 -5.01 19.56
C VAL A 490 3.82 -3.62 19.93
N PRO A 491 5.12 -3.42 20.13
CA PRO A 491 5.69 -2.13 20.55
C PRO A 491 5.94 -1.20 19.35
N LEU A 492 4.91 -1.04 18.48
CA LEU A 492 5.02 -0.31 17.20
C LEU A 492 5.45 1.14 17.41
N THR A 493 4.79 1.87 18.32
CA THR A 493 5.10 3.28 18.59
C THR A 493 6.54 3.47 19.04
N GLY A 494 7.00 2.63 19.98
CA GLY A 494 8.38 2.66 20.47
C GLY A 494 9.41 2.37 19.38
N TYR A 495 9.12 1.43 18.48
CA TYR A 495 9.98 1.11 17.34
C TYR A 495 10.03 2.26 16.33
N LEU A 496 8.89 2.85 16.00
CA LEU A 496 8.81 4.03 15.14
C LEU A 496 9.63 5.18 15.72
N ASP A 497 9.50 5.46 17.02
CA ASP A 497 10.26 6.50 17.70
C ASP A 497 11.77 6.25 17.70
N GLN A 498 12.20 5.05 18.12
CA GLN A 498 13.61 4.78 18.38
C GLN A 498 14.40 4.39 17.13
N THR A 499 13.75 3.71 16.18
CA THR A 499 14.44 3.13 15.03
C THR A 499 14.15 3.89 13.74
N ILE A 500 12.87 4.14 13.42
CA ILE A 500 12.49 4.72 12.13
C ILE A 500 12.68 6.23 12.11
N PHE A 501 12.02 6.95 13.03
CA PHE A 501 12.10 8.40 13.09
C PHE A 501 13.22 8.93 13.99
N ARG A 502 13.79 8.08 14.83
CA ARG A 502 14.85 8.42 15.78
C ARG A 502 14.53 9.69 16.55
N ASP A 503 13.30 9.76 17.07
CA ASP A 503 12.80 10.93 17.79
C ASP A 503 13.24 10.86 19.26
N LYS A 504 14.12 11.78 19.67
CA LYS A 504 14.59 11.89 21.06
C LYS A 504 13.48 12.19 22.06
N ASN A 505 12.38 12.74 21.60
CA ASN A 505 11.26 13.12 22.46
C ASN A 505 10.20 11.99 22.52
N HIS A 506 10.38 10.89 21.80
CA HIS A 506 9.49 9.72 21.76
C HIS A 506 8.01 10.08 21.52
N ARG A 507 7.75 10.92 20.50
CA ARG A 507 6.42 11.42 20.15
C ARG A 507 5.98 11.04 18.75
N MET A 508 6.94 10.86 17.83
CA MET A 508 6.65 10.69 16.41
C MET A 508 5.88 9.39 16.15
N GLY A 509 6.21 8.30 16.85
CA GLY A 509 5.55 7.02 16.68
C GLY A 509 4.05 7.05 16.98
N SER A 510 3.65 7.71 18.07
CA SER A 510 2.22 7.91 18.37
C SER A 510 1.58 8.93 17.45
N LEU A 511 2.30 10.00 17.12
CA LEU A 511 1.83 11.08 16.26
C LEU A 511 1.39 10.58 14.88
N VAL A 512 2.22 9.77 14.21
CA VAL A 512 1.91 9.30 12.86
C VAL A 512 0.70 8.37 12.84
N LEU A 513 0.49 7.59 13.90
CA LEU A 513 -0.71 6.76 14.05
C LEU A 513 -1.96 7.62 14.28
N GLU A 514 -1.88 8.64 15.11
CA GLU A 514 -3.01 9.55 15.37
C GLU A 514 -3.32 10.42 14.14
N LEU A 515 -2.33 10.86 13.38
CA LEU A 515 -2.55 11.59 12.11
C LEU A 515 -3.40 10.77 11.13
N GLY A 516 -3.21 9.45 11.06
CA GLY A 516 -4.03 8.56 10.22
C GLY A 516 -5.45 8.28 10.76
N ARG A 517 -5.89 9.01 11.77
CA ARG A 517 -7.24 8.89 12.37
C ARG A 517 -8.10 10.13 12.16
N TYR A 518 -7.67 11.09 11.36
CA TYR A 518 -8.48 12.27 11.05
C TYR A 518 -9.83 11.91 10.42
N ASN A 519 -9.93 10.77 9.72
CA ASN A 519 -11.15 10.24 9.13
C ASN A 519 -12.24 9.86 10.15
N GLN A 520 -11.94 9.83 11.44
CA GLN A 520 -12.96 9.67 12.49
C GLN A 520 -13.98 10.81 12.52
N PHE A 521 -13.68 11.93 11.90
CA PHE A 521 -14.56 13.12 11.81
C PHE A 521 -15.36 13.17 10.50
N GLU A 522 -15.24 12.15 9.65
CA GLU A 522 -15.92 12.05 8.36
C GLU A 522 -17.36 11.53 8.48
N GLU A 523 -18.16 11.68 7.43
CA GLU A 523 -19.58 11.28 7.41
C GLU A 523 -19.74 9.78 7.59
N PHE A 524 -18.89 9.01 6.92
CA PHE A 524 -18.87 7.54 6.97
C PHE A 524 -17.51 7.02 6.49
N PRO A 525 -17.13 5.80 6.87
CA PRO A 525 -15.91 5.18 6.36
C PRO A 525 -16.07 4.80 4.88
N MET A 526 -15.20 5.32 4.03
CA MET A 526 -15.09 4.94 2.62
C MET A 526 -14.25 3.68 2.44
N VAL A 527 -14.51 2.94 1.35
CA VAL A 527 -13.63 1.85 0.92
C VAL A 527 -12.42 2.44 0.23
N ALA A 528 -11.25 2.00 0.62
CA ALA A 528 -9.95 2.34 0.05
C ALA A 528 -9.59 3.83 0.01
N MET A 529 -10.39 4.72 0.60
CA MET A 529 -10.12 6.18 0.64
C MET A 529 -10.76 6.85 1.86
N THR A 530 -10.55 8.17 2.00
CA THR A 530 -11.25 9.02 2.95
C THR A 530 -12.18 10.00 2.23
N THR A 531 -13.29 10.40 2.85
CA THR A 531 -14.23 11.36 2.21
C THR A 531 -13.59 12.74 2.06
N THR A 532 -12.67 13.10 2.95
CA THR A 532 -11.87 14.34 2.87
C THR A 532 -10.94 14.34 1.65
N CYS A 533 -10.28 13.21 1.37
CA CYS A 533 -9.47 13.05 0.16
C CYS A 533 -10.34 13.05 -1.11
N MET A 534 -11.52 12.45 -1.04
CA MET A 534 -12.48 12.47 -2.14
C MET A 534 -12.92 13.89 -2.51
N ALA A 535 -13.20 14.74 -1.53
CA ALA A 535 -13.55 16.14 -1.77
C ALA A 535 -12.43 16.91 -2.49
N TYR A 536 -11.18 16.67 -2.09
CA TYR A 536 -10.00 17.23 -2.72
C TYR A 536 -9.83 16.74 -4.17
N ARG A 537 -10.10 15.47 -4.41
CA ARG A 537 -9.83 14.77 -5.68
C ARG A 537 -10.97 14.91 -6.69
N PHE A 538 -12.21 14.81 -6.21
CA PHE A 538 -13.41 14.67 -7.03
C PHE A 538 -14.56 15.58 -6.52
N GLY A 539 -14.34 16.90 -6.47
CA GLY A 539 -15.29 17.84 -5.88
C GLY A 539 -16.75 17.70 -6.35
N LEU A 540 -17.00 17.35 -7.63
CA LEU A 540 -18.35 17.07 -8.13
C LEU A 540 -18.92 15.78 -7.55
N MET A 541 -18.12 14.71 -7.45
CA MET A 541 -18.54 13.45 -6.84
C MET A 541 -18.83 13.61 -5.36
N ASP A 542 -18.03 14.43 -4.65
CA ASP A 542 -18.28 14.78 -3.26
C ASP A 542 -19.67 15.43 -3.08
N LYS A 543 -20.02 16.40 -3.94
CA LYS A 543 -21.37 17.01 -3.96
C LYS A 543 -22.49 15.99 -4.20
N LEU A 544 -22.30 15.09 -5.17
CA LEU A 544 -23.28 14.04 -5.45
C LEU A 544 -23.45 13.06 -4.29
N MET A 545 -22.36 12.74 -3.58
CA MET A 545 -22.40 11.89 -2.39
C MET A 545 -23.10 12.58 -1.23
N LEU A 546 -22.84 13.87 -0.99
CA LEU A 546 -23.58 14.66 0.00
C LEU A 546 -25.08 14.72 -0.30
N MET A 547 -25.46 14.85 -1.58
CA MET A 547 -26.86 14.79 -2.01
C MET A 547 -27.48 13.40 -1.78
N ALA A 548 -26.71 12.32 -1.95
CA ALA A 548 -27.19 10.96 -1.72
C ALA A 548 -27.41 10.64 -0.23
N ILE A 549 -26.66 11.30 0.64
CA ILE A 549 -26.84 11.19 2.10
C ILE A 549 -28.10 11.92 2.57
N ASP A 550 -28.53 12.95 1.86
CA ASP A 550 -29.77 13.66 2.20
C ASP A 550 -30.97 12.72 2.01
N GLN A 551 -31.66 12.40 3.12
CA GLN A 551 -32.79 11.48 3.13
C GLN A 551 -33.93 11.85 2.16
N LYS A 552 -34.08 13.12 1.77
CA LYS A 552 -35.07 13.60 0.82
C LYS A 552 -34.79 13.21 -0.62
N LEU A 553 -33.52 12.98 -0.96
CA LEU A 553 -33.05 12.63 -2.32
C LEU A 553 -32.59 11.17 -2.44
N HIS A 554 -32.46 10.49 -1.32
CA HIS A 554 -31.86 9.17 -1.17
C HIS A 554 -32.38 8.12 -2.16
N GLY A 555 -33.71 8.00 -2.32
CA GLY A 555 -34.31 6.97 -3.19
C GLY A 555 -34.01 7.15 -4.67
N GLY A 556 -34.11 8.37 -5.19
CA GLY A 556 -33.95 8.66 -6.64
C GLY A 556 -32.50 8.64 -7.09
N LEU A 557 -31.57 9.09 -6.24
CA LEU A 557 -30.16 9.15 -6.62
C LEU A 557 -29.47 7.78 -6.58
N LEU A 558 -29.86 6.91 -5.63
CA LEU A 558 -29.37 5.52 -5.58
C LEU A 558 -29.82 4.70 -6.80
N GLU A 559 -31.01 4.98 -7.34
CA GLU A 559 -31.46 4.37 -8.60
C GLU A 559 -30.64 4.82 -9.80
N LEU A 560 -30.14 6.06 -9.77
CA LEU A 560 -29.30 6.61 -10.82
C LEU A 560 -27.84 6.10 -10.76
N LEU A 561 -27.33 5.84 -9.53
CA LEU A 561 -25.94 5.46 -9.30
C LEU A 561 -25.64 3.98 -9.53
N SER A 562 -26.62 3.09 -9.41
CA SER A 562 -26.41 1.67 -9.68
C SER A 562 -27.71 0.93 -10.02
N SER A 563 -27.66 0.16 -11.10
CA SER A 563 -28.68 -0.85 -11.44
C SER A 563 -28.48 -2.18 -10.69
N GLU A 564 -27.34 -2.37 -10.00
CA GLU A 564 -27.00 -3.61 -9.32
C GLU A 564 -27.51 -3.60 -7.87
N LYS A 565 -28.38 -4.57 -7.56
CA LYS A 565 -29.07 -4.67 -6.27
C LYS A 565 -28.11 -4.74 -5.06
N GLU A 566 -26.99 -5.44 -5.18
CA GLU A 566 -26.02 -5.60 -4.11
C GLU A 566 -25.24 -4.32 -3.82
N VAL A 567 -24.84 -3.60 -4.86
CA VAL A 567 -24.17 -2.30 -4.73
C VAL A 567 -25.12 -1.29 -4.11
N LYS A 568 -26.37 -1.27 -4.56
CA LYS A 568 -27.44 -0.42 -4.02
C LYS A 568 -27.68 -0.69 -2.52
N GLN A 569 -27.72 -1.97 -2.12
CA GLN A 569 -27.87 -2.34 -0.71
C GLN A 569 -26.69 -1.88 0.14
N GLN A 570 -25.44 -2.12 -0.32
CA GLN A 570 -24.24 -1.68 0.38
C GLN A 570 -24.16 -0.16 0.53
N LEU A 571 -24.54 0.60 -0.50
CA LEU A 571 -24.60 2.06 -0.42
C LEU A 571 -25.70 2.52 0.54
N THR A 572 -26.88 1.89 0.48
CA THR A 572 -27.99 2.17 1.39
C THR A 572 -27.58 1.94 2.84
N ASP A 573 -26.96 0.81 3.15
CA ASP A 573 -26.51 0.48 4.51
C ASP A 573 -25.46 1.48 5.02
N ARG A 574 -24.54 1.92 4.16
CA ARG A 574 -23.53 2.94 4.52
C ARG A 574 -24.16 4.30 4.78
N PHE A 575 -25.04 4.76 3.88
CA PHE A 575 -25.65 6.08 4.01
C PHE A 575 -26.66 6.17 5.15
N SER A 576 -27.30 5.06 5.53
CA SER A 576 -28.20 5.03 6.68
C SER A 576 -27.50 5.32 8.02
N HIS A 577 -26.17 5.09 8.08
CA HIS A 577 -25.33 5.36 9.24
C HIS A 577 -24.46 6.61 9.08
N ALA A 578 -24.68 7.39 8.00
CA ALA A 578 -23.96 8.62 7.77
C ALA A 578 -24.24 9.66 8.86
N ARG A 579 -23.21 10.37 9.24
CA ARG A 579 -23.26 11.46 10.22
C ARG A 579 -22.82 12.76 9.57
N VAL A 580 -23.00 13.86 10.25
CA VAL A 580 -22.53 15.16 9.74
C VAL A 580 -20.99 15.21 9.78
N TYR A 581 -20.39 15.70 8.68
CA TYR A 581 -18.96 15.94 8.60
C TYR A 581 -18.53 17.04 9.59
N GLN A 582 -17.51 16.78 10.40
CA GLN A 582 -17.10 17.66 11.48
C GLN A 582 -15.81 18.39 11.12
N ALA A 583 -15.89 19.34 10.17
CA ALA A 583 -14.73 20.09 9.67
C ALA A 583 -13.93 20.76 10.79
N GLU A 584 -14.57 21.52 11.66
CA GLU A 584 -13.92 22.27 12.75
C GLU A 584 -13.24 21.34 13.77
N ALA A 585 -13.90 20.23 14.12
CA ALA A 585 -13.31 19.23 15.02
C ALA A 585 -12.09 18.56 14.38
N MET A 586 -12.17 18.24 13.09
CA MET A 586 -11.04 17.68 12.32
C MET A 586 -9.86 18.67 12.29
N VAL A 587 -10.10 19.92 11.95
CA VAL A 587 -9.06 20.95 11.90
C VAL A 587 -8.44 21.14 13.28
N SER A 588 -9.24 21.27 14.34
CA SER A 588 -8.75 21.39 15.71
C SER A 588 -7.90 20.18 16.14
N TYR A 589 -8.30 18.97 15.72
CA TYR A 589 -7.56 17.73 15.98
C TYR A 589 -6.18 17.76 15.30
N VAL A 590 -6.13 18.02 13.99
CA VAL A 590 -4.83 18.06 13.27
C VAL A 590 -3.95 19.19 13.70
N ASP A 591 -4.51 20.34 14.14
CA ASP A 591 -3.76 21.47 14.71
C ASP A 591 -3.08 21.08 16.03
N SER A 592 -3.75 20.27 16.84
CA SER A 592 -3.15 19.73 18.07
C SER A 592 -1.97 18.81 17.77
N LEU A 593 -2.09 17.98 16.73
CA LEU A 593 -1.04 17.06 16.27
C LEU A 593 0.11 17.80 15.59
N GLU A 594 -0.16 18.88 14.85
CA GLU A 594 0.90 19.74 14.30
C GLU A 594 1.80 20.34 15.41
N LYS A 595 1.19 20.79 16.51
CA LYS A 595 1.97 21.28 17.67
C LYS A 595 2.88 20.19 18.25
N VAL A 596 2.42 18.94 18.26
CA VAL A 596 3.26 17.80 18.68
C VAL A 596 4.39 17.55 17.67
N LEU A 597 4.09 17.59 16.35
CA LEU A 597 5.08 17.41 15.28
C LEU A 597 6.22 18.45 15.38
N LEU A 598 5.87 19.70 15.63
CA LEU A 598 6.87 20.76 15.78
C LEU A 598 7.80 20.54 16.99
N GLN A 599 7.34 19.83 18.02
CA GLN A 599 8.11 19.51 19.20
C GLN A 599 8.96 18.21 19.07
N THR A 600 8.82 17.43 17.98
CA THR A 600 9.65 16.23 17.74
C THR A 600 11.11 16.63 17.49
N ARG A 601 12.04 15.75 17.85
CA ARG A 601 13.48 15.93 17.63
C ARG A 601 14.07 14.73 16.92
N LEU A 602 13.93 14.73 15.58
CA LEU A 602 14.37 13.61 14.74
C LEU A 602 15.89 13.68 14.50
N GLU A 603 16.60 12.58 14.74
CA GLU A 603 18.04 12.42 14.45
C GLU A 603 18.25 11.69 13.12
N LEU A 604 17.57 12.13 12.06
CA LEU A 604 17.71 11.63 10.70
C LEU A 604 18.48 12.63 9.84
N THR A 605 19.16 12.15 8.82
CA THR A 605 19.84 13.00 7.83
C THR A 605 18.84 13.85 7.04
N ASP A 606 17.63 13.33 6.82
CA ASP A 606 16.51 13.96 6.12
C ASP A 606 15.39 14.45 7.08
N SER A 607 15.72 14.68 8.33
CA SER A 607 14.73 15.07 9.38
C SER A 607 13.85 16.25 9.01
N SER A 608 14.43 17.26 8.36
CA SER A 608 13.68 18.44 7.88
C SER A 608 12.67 18.06 6.79
N GLN A 609 13.06 17.19 5.87
CA GLN A 609 12.19 16.71 4.81
C GLN A 609 11.03 15.89 5.38
N VAL A 610 11.30 14.94 6.28
CA VAL A 610 10.26 14.11 6.93
C VAL A 610 9.23 14.99 7.65
N LYS A 611 9.69 16.01 8.40
CA LYS A 611 8.76 16.95 9.06
C LYS A 611 7.91 17.73 8.06
N GLU A 612 8.51 18.26 7.00
CA GLU A 612 7.79 19.01 5.97
C GLU A 612 6.79 18.12 5.20
N GLU A 613 7.09 16.84 4.97
CA GLU A 613 6.13 15.90 4.37
C GLU A 613 4.85 15.79 5.22
N TYR A 614 4.98 15.60 6.54
CA TYR A 614 3.83 15.55 7.44
C TYR A 614 3.13 16.90 7.60
N LEU A 615 3.87 18.02 7.67
CA LEU A 615 3.27 19.35 7.68
C LEU A 615 2.45 19.61 6.42
N ASN A 616 2.96 19.21 5.25
CA ASN A 616 2.23 19.39 4.01
C ASN A 616 1.00 18.45 3.92
N ALA A 617 1.11 17.24 4.44
CA ALA A 617 -0.04 16.33 4.55
C ALA A 617 -1.14 16.89 5.48
N ILE A 618 -0.77 17.53 6.60
CA ILE A 618 -1.71 18.24 7.47
C ILE A 618 -2.39 19.39 6.74
N ARG A 619 -1.65 20.17 5.92
CA ARG A 619 -2.23 21.23 5.08
C ARG A 619 -3.24 20.65 4.08
N MET A 620 -2.97 19.48 3.49
CA MET A 620 -3.91 18.80 2.60
C MET A 620 -5.20 18.39 3.34
N ILE A 621 -5.11 17.90 4.58
CA ILE A 621 -6.29 17.60 5.42
C ILE A 621 -7.11 18.87 5.65
N ARG A 622 -6.47 19.98 6.03
CA ARG A 622 -7.16 21.27 6.22
C ARG A 622 -7.87 21.73 4.95
N LEU A 623 -7.18 21.68 3.80
CA LEU A 623 -7.79 22.04 2.52
C LEU A 623 -8.98 21.14 2.18
N GLY A 624 -8.86 19.84 2.39
CA GLY A 624 -9.96 18.90 2.21
C GLY A 624 -11.16 19.21 3.14
N ALA A 625 -10.90 19.54 4.41
CA ALA A 625 -11.94 19.96 5.35
C ALA A 625 -12.64 21.27 4.92
N CYS A 626 -11.86 22.27 4.47
CA CYS A 626 -12.41 23.50 3.92
C CYS A 626 -13.28 23.26 2.68
N LEU A 627 -12.82 22.39 1.78
CA LEU A 627 -13.59 22.00 0.58
C LEU A 627 -14.91 21.31 0.95
N LYS A 628 -14.89 20.40 1.91
CA LYS A 628 -16.10 19.74 2.45
C LYS A 628 -17.07 20.76 3.04
N GLN A 629 -16.58 21.65 3.88
CA GLN A 629 -17.39 22.70 4.48
C GLN A 629 -17.99 23.63 3.42
N TYR A 630 -17.21 24.08 2.44
CA TYR A 630 -17.71 24.89 1.34
C TYR A 630 -18.74 24.14 0.49
N ASN A 631 -18.46 22.88 0.10
CA ASN A 631 -19.37 22.09 -0.72
C ASN A 631 -20.72 21.81 -0.02
N GLY A 632 -20.70 21.57 1.29
CA GLY A 632 -21.91 21.24 2.07
C GLY A 632 -22.70 22.44 2.57
N TYR A 633 -22.04 23.58 2.86
CA TYR A 633 -22.66 24.61 3.68
C TYR A 633 -22.55 26.06 3.15
N HIS A 634 -21.91 26.31 2.00
CA HIS A 634 -21.61 27.67 1.53
C HIS A 634 -22.84 28.57 1.36
N LEU A 635 -24.03 28.01 1.11
CA LEU A 635 -25.27 28.81 1.00
C LEU A 635 -25.92 29.14 2.35
N GLN A 636 -25.47 28.51 3.42
CA GLN A 636 -25.95 28.73 4.78
C GLN A 636 -25.01 29.60 5.60
N GLN A 637 -23.84 29.88 5.03
CA GLN A 637 -22.81 30.74 5.61
C GLN A 637 -22.99 32.19 5.12
N THR A 638 -22.53 33.13 5.91
CA THR A 638 -22.47 34.52 5.49
C THR A 638 -21.46 34.73 4.36
N ASP A 639 -21.59 35.79 3.59
CA ASP A 639 -20.64 36.16 2.54
C ASP A 639 -19.21 36.33 3.12
N GLU A 640 -19.08 36.85 4.33
CA GLU A 640 -17.81 37.02 5.04
C GLU A 640 -17.17 35.67 5.39
N GLU A 641 -17.94 34.70 5.90
CA GLU A 641 -17.48 33.33 6.19
C GLU A 641 -17.05 32.62 4.92
N ASN A 642 -17.83 32.69 3.85
CA ASN A 642 -17.49 32.14 2.55
C ASN A 642 -16.22 32.77 1.96
N PHE A 643 -16.07 34.09 2.05
CA PHE A 643 -14.88 34.80 1.58
C PHE A 643 -13.64 34.39 2.36
N ARG A 644 -13.74 34.27 3.69
CA ARG A 644 -12.66 33.77 4.55
C ARG A 644 -12.24 32.36 4.15
N LEU A 645 -13.20 31.46 4.00
CA LEU A 645 -12.97 30.06 3.65
C LEU A 645 -12.29 29.93 2.26
N LEU A 646 -12.79 30.64 1.25
CA LEU A 646 -12.19 30.67 -0.09
C LEU A 646 -10.76 31.24 -0.09
N THR A 647 -10.49 32.25 0.74
CA THR A 647 -9.16 32.86 0.91
C THR A 647 -8.20 31.84 1.54
N GLU A 648 -8.64 31.14 2.59
CA GLU A 648 -7.85 30.09 3.25
C GLU A 648 -7.55 28.94 2.28
N MET A 649 -8.56 28.46 1.54
CA MET A 649 -8.38 27.41 0.52
C MET A 649 -7.36 27.80 -0.55
N LYS A 650 -7.38 29.06 -1.00
CA LYS A 650 -6.43 29.57 -2.00
C LYS A 650 -5.00 29.59 -1.46
N MET A 651 -4.80 30.05 -0.23
CA MET A 651 -3.48 30.07 0.41
C MET A 651 -2.95 28.65 0.67
N LEU A 652 -3.79 27.76 1.20
CA LEU A 652 -3.42 26.36 1.44
C LEU A 652 -3.03 25.67 0.13
N ASN A 653 -3.84 25.81 -0.92
CA ASN A 653 -3.57 25.18 -2.21
C ASN A 653 -2.25 25.65 -2.82
N ALA A 654 -1.96 26.93 -2.80
CA ALA A 654 -0.69 27.48 -3.30
C ALA A 654 0.51 26.90 -2.53
N THR A 655 0.44 26.89 -1.19
CA THR A 655 1.51 26.35 -0.33
C THR A 655 1.68 24.83 -0.54
N ILE A 656 0.57 24.08 -0.63
CA ILE A 656 0.59 22.62 -0.83
C ILE A 656 1.30 22.28 -2.13
N LEU A 657 0.94 22.93 -3.25
CA LEU A 657 1.50 22.63 -4.56
C LEU A 657 3.00 22.91 -4.60
N GLU A 658 3.42 24.11 -4.14
CA GLU A 658 4.83 24.46 -4.06
C GLU A 658 5.64 23.45 -3.24
N ARG A 659 5.15 23.07 -2.06
CA ARG A 659 5.85 22.14 -1.18
C ARG A 659 5.82 20.72 -1.69
N HIS A 660 4.70 20.26 -2.26
CA HIS A 660 4.57 18.91 -2.76
C HIS A 660 5.59 18.59 -3.84
N GLU A 661 5.74 19.47 -4.82
CA GLU A 661 6.75 19.32 -5.86
C GLU A 661 8.17 19.26 -5.28
N GLN A 662 8.52 20.25 -4.43
CA GLN A 662 9.85 20.32 -3.80
C GLN A 662 10.20 19.08 -2.97
N LEU A 663 9.23 18.54 -2.22
CA LEU A 663 9.43 17.37 -1.35
C LEU A 663 9.53 16.10 -2.18
N TRP A 664 8.71 15.98 -3.22
CA TRP A 664 8.67 14.78 -4.03
C TRP A 664 9.92 14.60 -4.90
N MET A 665 10.45 15.70 -5.46
CA MET A 665 11.70 15.67 -6.25
C MET A 665 12.93 15.20 -5.47
N LYS A 666 12.82 15.04 -4.15
CA LYS A 666 13.91 14.53 -3.29
C LYS A 666 13.79 13.04 -2.98
N ARG A 667 12.70 12.40 -3.34
CA ARG A 667 12.44 10.98 -3.14
C ARG A 667 12.58 10.18 -4.44
#